data_dd46976560d7966b26469cb3d96992f9
#
_entry.id   dd46976560d7966b26469cb3d96992f9
#
_cell.length_a   1.000
_cell.length_b   1.000
_cell.length_c   1.000
_cell.angle_alpha   90.00
_cell.angle_beta   90.00
_cell.angle_gamma   90.00
#
_symmetry.space_group_name_H-M   'P 1'
#
loop_
_entity.id
_entity.type
_entity.pdbx_description
1 polymer ?
#
loop_
_entity_poly.entity_id
_entity_poly.type
_entity_poly.pdbx_seq_one_letter_code
_entity_poly.pdbx_strand_id
1 'polypeptide(L)'
;MRNRPSRHRWLSRAVALVLVIVASVLHATSVCAEDGYELWLRYHPLPTEQANIYRNDVSQLVADSATPTQTVTREELQRGLLGLLGQATPLSETVTRDGAIILGTPATSPLIARLRLDTTNLGHEGYLIRRVVVDSHAATVIAANDDIGVLYGAFHFLRLLQTDQPIDHLDLRDSPRVKLRVLDHWDNLDGSVERGYAGTSIWDWFKLPEWLAPRYTDYARANASIGINGVVLNNVNATPLILTPTYLEKVAALASVFRPYGIRVYLSARFSAPIEIGGLKTADPLDPQVQQWWRAKADEIYKRIPDFGGFLVKANSEGQPGPQDYGRTHADGANMLADALAPHGGVVMWRAFVYSQSTSADRAKQAYDEFKPLDGHFRANVLLQVKNGPIDFQPREPFNPLFGAMPKTPLMMEFQITKEYLGFATHLIYLGPLYEEVLSADTMTHGKGSTVAKVIDGTLEGHTLTGIAGVANIGTDQNWSGSVFNQANWYVFGRMAWNPTQSSRAIAGEWVRMTFTNNDAFVKPVVDMMMGSREAAVDYMTPLGLHHLMGPGHHYGPAPWDASESRADWQPVYYHRADSEGIGFDRSRSGSDAVDQYAPSIAAQFNDVKQTPEELLLWFHHVSWDYRMRSGQTLWYELVAHYTQGLDDVKQMHETWNHLDGYIDPERYQQTATFLAAQEKEAQWWRDACLAYFQSISGRPLPPGFAPPQHSLKYYESLSFPYVPGH
;
A
#
# COMPACT_ATOMS: atom_id res chain seq x y z
N MET A 1 -2.21 -22.55 -84.44
CA MET A 1 -1.56 -23.24 -83.32
C MET A 1 -1.59 -22.30 -82.09
N ARG A 2 -2.49 -22.54 -81.14
CA ARG A 2 -2.57 -21.74 -79.90
C ARG A 2 -1.87 -22.51 -78.80
N ASN A 3 -0.75 -21.97 -78.26
CA ASN A 3 -0.05 -22.51 -77.11
C ASN A 3 -0.88 -22.33 -75.85
N ARG A 4 -1.26 -23.40 -75.19
CA ARG A 4 -1.82 -23.39 -73.81
C ARG A 4 -0.65 -23.34 -72.80
N PRO A 5 -0.64 -22.39 -71.81
CA PRO A 5 0.35 -22.41 -70.78
C PRO A 5 0.09 -23.59 -69.81
N SER A 6 1.17 -24.26 -69.35
CA SER A 6 1.15 -25.51 -68.60
C SER A 6 0.55 -25.29 -67.16
N ARG A 7 -0.42 -26.13 -66.78
CA ARG A 7 -1.05 -26.20 -65.45
C ARG A 7 -0.06 -26.34 -64.28
N HIS A 8 1.17 -26.78 -64.51
CA HIS A 8 2.18 -26.97 -63.47
C HIS A 8 2.76 -25.69 -62.88
N ARG A 9 2.76 -24.58 -63.59
CA ARG A 9 3.26 -23.28 -63.09
C ARG A 9 2.28 -22.54 -62.15
N TRP A 10 1.01 -22.89 -62.22
CA TRP A 10 -0.01 -22.35 -61.32
C TRP A 10 -0.05 -23.10 -59.99
N LEU A 11 0.10 -24.43 -59.98
CA LEU A 11 0.14 -25.24 -58.78
C LEU A 11 1.38 -24.94 -57.91
N SER A 12 2.55 -24.76 -58.51
CA SER A 12 3.76 -24.41 -57.75
C SER A 12 3.71 -23.02 -57.13
N ARG A 13 3.04 -22.03 -57.77
CA ARG A 13 2.84 -20.70 -57.16
C ARG A 13 1.78 -20.69 -56.07
N ALA A 14 0.72 -21.47 -56.22
CA ALA A 14 -0.29 -21.64 -55.18
C ALA A 14 0.26 -22.35 -53.91
N VAL A 15 1.08 -23.41 -54.11
CA VAL A 15 1.75 -24.09 -53.00
C VAL A 15 2.77 -23.18 -52.31
N ALA A 16 3.56 -22.40 -53.06
CA ALA A 16 4.50 -21.45 -52.47
C ALA A 16 3.78 -20.34 -51.68
N LEU A 17 2.62 -19.83 -52.20
CA LEU A 17 1.82 -18.82 -51.48
C LEU A 17 1.19 -19.38 -50.21
N VAL A 18 0.69 -20.62 -50.24
CA VAL A 18 0.16 -21.31 -49.04
C VAL A 18 1.24 -21.56 -48.03
N LEU A 19 2.45 -21.96 -48.45
CA LEU A 19 3.59 -22.16 -47.55
C LEU A 19 4.07 -20.84 -46.93
N VAL A 20 4.04 -19.73 -47.67
CA VAL A 20 4.36 -18.39 -47.11
C VAL A 20 3.30 -17.95 -46.12
N ILE A 21 2.01 -18.15 -46.42
CA ILE A 21 0.92 -17.85 -45.50
C ILE A 21 0.97 -18.74 -44.26
N VAL A 22 1.23 -20.03 -44.39
CA VAL A 22 1.40 -20.95 -43.25
C VAL A 22 2.65 -20.61 -42.45
N ALA A 23 3.77 -20.26 -43.09
CA ALA A 23 4.97 -19.77 -42.39
C ALA A 23 4.72 -18.44 -41.67
N SER A 24 3.94 -17.50 -42.25
CA SER A 24 3.55 -16.24 -41.61
C SER A 24 2.59 -16.45 -40.43
N VAL A 25 1.70 -17.44 -40.50
CA VAL A 25 0.78 -17.82 -39.41
C VAL A 25 1.51 -18.57 -38.29
N LEU A 26 2.55 -19.35 -38.64
CA LEU A 26 3.39 -20.04 -37.63
C LEU A 26 4.41 -19.11 -36.94
N HIS A 27 4.66 -17.92 -37.47
CA HIS A 27 5.46 -16.87 -36.82
C HIS A 27 4.62 -15.78 -36.14
N ALA A 28 3.29 -15.89 -36.15
CA ALA A 28 2.48 -15.23 -35.17
C ALA A 28 2.71 -15.96 -33.81
N THR A 29 3.86 -15.71 -33.18
CA THR A 29 3.95 -15.83 -31.74
C THR A 29 2.75 -15.04 -31.22
N SER A 30 1.83 -15.70 -30.55
CA SER A 30 0.81 -15.03 -29.76
C SER A 30 1.61 -14.16 -28.80
N VAL A 31 1.84 -12.91 -29.16
CA VAL A 31 2.17 -11.88 -28.17
C VAL A 31 0.90 -11.82 -27.33
N CYS A 32 0.84 -12.63 -26.30
CA CYS A 32 -0.18 -12.48 -25.28
C CYS A 32 -0.02 -11.04 -24.80
N ALA A 33 -1.03 -10.21 -25.00
CA ALA A 33 -1.01 -8.85 -24.54
C ALA A 33 -0.74 -8.88 -23.04
N GLU A 34 0.21 -8.10 -22.58
CA GLU A 34 0.54 -7.96 -21.17
C GLU A 34 -0.56 -7.13 -20.50
N ASP A 35 -1.48 -7.79 -19.83
CA ASP A 35 -2.67 -7.18 -19.23
C ASP A 35 -2.47 -6.74 -17.76
N GLY A 36 -1.27 -6.95 -17.22
CA GLY A 36 -0.90 -6.63 -15.84
C GLY A 36 -1.36 -7.63 -14.78
N TYR A 37 -2.01 -8.75 -15.18
CA TYR A 37 -2.48 -9.78 -14.22
C TYR A 37 -1.35 -10.41 -13.41
N GLU A 38 -0.22 -10.70 -14.04
CA GLU A 38 0.94 -11.36 -13.41
C GLU A 38 1.72 -10.42 -12.46
N LEU A 39 1.34 -9.15 -12.37
CA LEU A 39 1.98 -8.16 -11.50
C LEU A 39 3.48 -8.06 -11.79
N TRP A 40 4.30 -8.03 -10.74
CA TRP A 40 5.77 -8.11 -10.80
C TRP A 40 6.29 -9.55 -10.77
N LEU A 41 5.41 -10.56 -10.82
CA LEU A 41 5.73 -12.00 -10.85
C LEU A 41 5.57 -12.63 -12.25
N ARG A 42 5.63 -11.82 -13.29
CA ARG A 42 5.46 -12.24 -14.68
C ARG A 42 6.61 -13.10 -15.20
N TYR A 43 7.78 -13.09 -14.55
CA TYR A 43 8.96 -13.87 -14.90
C TYR A 43 9.24 -13.89 -16.40
N HIS A 44 9.24 -12.71 -17.03
CA HIS A 44 9.45 -12.58 -18.48
C HIS A 44 10.86 -13.09 -18.88
N PRO A 45 11.02 -13.81 -20.00
CA PRO A 45 12.31 -14.33 -20.42
C PRO A 45 13.39 -13.24 -20.49
N LEU A 46 14.51 -13.52 -19.86
CA LEU A 46 15.67 -12.64 -19.90
C LEU A 46 16.32 -12.64 -21.29
N PRO A 47 17.02 -11.56 -21.69
CA PRO A 47 17.85 -11.57 -22.89
C PRO A 47 18.79 -12.76 -22.90
N THR A 48 19.02 -13.38 -24.08
CA THR A 48 19.75 -14.64 -24.21
C THR A 48 21.14 -14.60 -23.56
N GLU A 49 21.84 -13.49 -23.67
CA GLU A 49 23.16 -13.31 -23.06
C GLU A 49 23.09 -13.39 -21.53
N GLN A 50 22.18 -12.66 -20.93
CA GLN A 50 21.95 -12.65 -19.48
C GLN A 50 21.44 -13.99 -18.96
N ALA A 51 20.49 -14.60 -19.67
CA ALA A 51 20.01 -15.94 -19.32
C ALA A 51 21.14 -16.98 -19.33
N ASN A 52 22.08 -16.89 -20.27
CA ASN A 52 23.23 -17.81 -20.35
C ASN A 52 24.19 -17.63 -19.16
N ILE A 53 24.41 -16.38 -18.69
CA ILE A 53 25.19 -16.13 -17.48
C ILE A 53 24.56 -16.85 -16.30
N TYR A 54 23.28 -16.64 -16.05
CA TYR A 54 22.59 -17.25 -14.91
C TYR A 54 22.44 -18.78 -15.02
N ARG A 55 22.32 -19.36 -16.23
CA ARG A 55 22.22 -20.82 -16.41
C ARG A 55 23.45 -21.57 -15.88
N ASN A 56 24.62 -20.94 -15.86
CA ASN A 56 25.83 -21.52 -15.28
C ASN A 56 25.74 -21.64 -13.75
N ASP A 57 25.02 -20.73 -13.10
CA ASP A 57 24.83 -20.67 -11.66
C ASP A 57 23.49 -21.27 -11.19
N VAL A 58 22.61 -21.67 -12.12
CA VAL A 58 21.30 -22.29 -11.88
C VAL A 58 21.14 -23.53 -12.73
N SER A 59 21.71 -24.64 -12.29
CA SER A 59 21.78 -25.87 -13.07
C SER A 59 20.85 -27.00 -12.57
N GLN A 60 20.60 -27.04 -11.27
CA GLN A 60 19.72 -28.01 -10.61
C GLN A 60 19.14 -27.42 -9.33
N LEU A 61 18.02 -27.96 -8.88
CA LEU A 61 17.35 -27.59 -7.64
C LEU A 61 17.37 -28.76 -6.66
N VAL A 62 17.81 -28.49 -5.42
CA VAL A 62 17.77 -29.45 -4.31
C VAL A 62 16.81 -28.90 -3.26
N ALA A 63 15.64 -29.50 -3.15
CA ALA A 63 14.57 -29.00 -2.29
C ALA A 63 13.67 -30.12 -1.81
N ASP A 64 13.33 -30.08 -0.52
CA ASP A 64 12.29 -30.93 0.06
C ASP A 64 10.88 -30.39 -0.27
N SER A 65 9.86 -31.19 0.00
CA SER A 65 8.44 -30.82 -0.20
C SER A 65 7.53 -31.49 0.83
N ALA A 66 8.03 -31.68 2.03
CA ALA A 66 7.30 -32.37 3.12
C ALA A 66 6.19 -31.48 3.72
N THR A 67 6.33 -30.15 3.65
CA THR A 67 5.31 -29.22 4.14
C THR A 67 4.64 -28.47 2.98
N PRO A 68 3.41 -27.93 3.18
CA PRO A 68 2.76 -27.08 2.18
C PRO A 68 3.61 -25.86 1.78
N THR A 69 4.30 -25.21 2.73
CA THR A 69 5.16 -24.05 2.45
C THR A 69 6.39 -24.44 1.62
N GLN A 70 7.03 -25.57 1.90
CA GLN A 70 8.12 -26.08 1.07
C GLN A 70 7.65 -26.38 -0.36
N THR A 71 6.46 -26.97 -0.48
CA THR A 71 5.87 -27.28 -1.80
C THR A 71 5.68 -26.02 -2.64
N VAL A 72 5.00 -24.99 -2.09
CA VAL A 72 4.79 -23.73 -2.83
C VAL A 72 6.11 -23.00 -3.09
N THR A 73 7.09 -23.07 -2.20
CA THR A 73 8.43 -22.49 -2.39
C THR A 73 9.13 -23.09 -3.59
N ARG A 74 9.14 -24.44 -3.67
CA ARG A 74 9.74 -25.17 -4.79
C ARG A 74 9.03 -24.85 -6.11
N GLU A 75 7.70 -24.89 -6.10
CA GLU A 75 6.89 -24.63 -7.29
C GLU A 75 7.09 -23.21 -7.81
N GLU A 76 7.15 -22.22 -6.92
CA GLU A 76 7.37 -20.82 -7.29
C GLU A 76 8.78 -20.63 -7.89
N LEU A 77 9.80 -21.22 -7.27
CA LEU A 77 11.16 -21.13 -7.79
C LEU A 77 11.28 -21.81 -9.16
N GLN A 78 10.68 -23.00 -9.35
CA GLN A 78 10.67 -23.68 -10.65
C GLN A 78 9.94 -22.86 -11.72
N ARG A 79 8.79 -22.26 -11.37
CA ARG A 79 8.02 -21.37 -12.25
C ARG A 79 8.85 -20.16 -12.67
N GLY A 80 9.44 -19.45 -11.70
CA GLY A 80 10.25 -18.25 -11.96
C GLY A 80 11.49 -18.57 -12.78
N LEU A 81 12.22 -19.62 -12.46
CA LEU A 81 13.40 -20.04 -13.22
C LEU A 81 13.04 -20.47 -14.65
N LEU A 82 11.94 -21.21 -14.83
CA LEU A 82 11.48 -21.60 -16.17
C LEU A 82 11.15 -20.36 -17.01
N GLY A 83 10.40 -19.40 -16.45
CA GLY A 83 10.05 -18.18 -17.14
C GLY A 83 11.26 -17.35 -17.50
N LEU A 84 12.14 -17.05 -16.55
CA LEU A 84 13.30 -16.19 -16.73
C LEU A 84 14.38 -16.83 -17.63
N LEU A 85 14.67 -18.13 -17.43
CA LEU A 85 15.77 -18.79 -18.12
C LEU A 85 15.34 -19.58 -19.37
N GLY A 86 14.04 -19.75 -19.60
CA GLY A 86 13.50 -20.47 -20.75
C GLY A 86 13.79 -21.97 -20.74
N GLN A 87 14.23 -22.53 -19.61
CA GLN A 87 14.49 -23.96 -19.46
C GLN A 87 14.11 -24.46 -18.05
N ALA A 88 13.63 -25.71 -17.98
CA ALA A 88 13.32 -26.32 -16.70
C ALA A 88 14.60 -26.63 -15.91
N THR A 89 14.60 -26.26 -14.62
CA THR A 89 15.67 -26.61 -13.68
C THR A 89 15.34 -27.98 -13.05
N PRO A 90 16.15 -29.04 -13.31
CA PRO A 90 15.85 -30.37 -12.81
C PRO A 90 15.93 -30.44 -11.29
N LEU A 91 14.99 -31.15 -10.70
CA LEU A 91 15.01 -31.50 -9.28
C LEU A 91 15.99 -32.66 -9.02
N SER A 92 16.75 -32.56 -7.94
CA SER A 92 17.71 -33.56 -7.51
C SER A 92 17.68 -33.72 -5.99
N GLU A 93 17.99 -34.91 -5.48
CA GLU A 93 18.12 -35.14 -4.03
C GLU A 93 19.49 -34.71 -3.49
N THR A 94 20.52 -34.62 -4.37
CA THR A 94 21.90 -34.29 -3.99
C THR A 94 22.51 -33.32 -4.99
N VAL A 95 23.57 -32.63 -4.58
CA VAL A 95 24.37 -31.77 -5.46
C VAL A 95 25.28 -32.67 -6.33
N THR A 96 25.13 -32.58 -7.63
CA THR A 96 25.88 -33.43 -8.60
C THR A 96 26.70 -32.62 -9.61
N ARG A 97 26.55 -31.28 -9.61
CA ARG A 97 27.23 -30.37 -10.53
C ARG A 97 27.20 -28.94 -9.99
N ASP A 98 28.05 -28.08 -10.53
CA ASP A 98 28.06 -26.66 -10.19
C ASP A 98 26.73 -25.96 -10.54
N GLY A 99 26.38 -24.91 -9.80
CA GLY A 99 25.17 -24.13 -10.01
C GLY A 99 23.92 -24.73 -9.35
N ALA A 100 24.06 -25.58 -8.37
CA ALA A 100 22.91 -26.09 -7.61
C ALA A 100 22.28 -24.97 -6.75
N ILE A 101 20.95 -24.89 -6.72
CA ILE A 101 20.18 -24.09 -5.77
C ILE A 101 19.65 -25.04 -4.69
N ILE A 102 19.98 -24.78 -3.44
CA ILE A 102 19.61 -25.62 -2.29
C ILE A 102 18.65 -24.85 -1.40
N LEU A 103 17.46 -25.40 -1.16
CA LEU A 103 16.42 -24.80 -0.32
C LEU A 103 16.20 -25.61 0.95
N GLY A 104 15.97 -24.94 2.07
CA GLY A 104 15.46 -25.58 3.29
C GLY A 104 15.93 -24.92 4.59
N THR A 105 15.67 -25.62 5.69
CA THR A 105 16.09 -25.23 7.03
C THR A 105 17.06 -26.28 7.60
N PRO A 106 17.85 -25.95 8.63
CA PRO A 106 18.66 -26.97 9.32
C PRO A 106 17.84 -28.12 9.92
N ALA A 107 16.54 -27.86 10.22
CA ALA A 107 15.63 -28.88 10.78
C ALA A 107 15.09 -29.84 9.74
N THR A 108 14.87 -29.37 8.51
CA THR A 108 14.20 -30.13 7.44
C THR A 108 15.17 -30.69 6.40
N SER A 109 16.36 -30.10 6.23
CA SER A 109 17.36 -30.54 5.24
C SER A 109 18.68 -31.00 5.91
N PRO A 110 19.00 -32.31 5.89
CA PRO A 110 20.29 -32.80 6.39
C PRO A 110 21.48 -32.16 5.68
N LEU A 111 21.33 -31.78 4.43
CA LEU A 111 22.35 -31.09 3.66
C LEU A 111 22.65 -29.71 4.24
N ILE A 112 21.60 -28.91 4.51
CA ILE A 112 21.75 -27.58 5.13
C ILE A 112 22.29 -27.68 6.55
N ALA A 113 21.85 -28.69 7.34
CA ALA A 113 22.37 -28.93 8.68
C ALA A 113 23.89 -29.17 8.68
N ARG A 114 24.43 -29.92 7.69
CA ARG A 114 25.86 -30.16 7.54
C ARG A 114 26.68 -28.89 7.26
N LEU A 115 26.08 -27.90 6.58
CA LEU A 115 26.75 -26.66 6.22
C LEU A 115 27.00 -25.75 7.42
N ARG A 116 26.35 -25.98 8.56
CA ARG A 116 26.49 -25.21 9.80
C ARG A 116 26.42 -23.71 9.58
N LEU A 117 25.45 -23.30 8.75
CA LEU A 117 25.22 -21.89 8.45
C LEU A 117 24.80 -21.17 9.73
N ASP A 118 25.35 -19.96 9.94
CA ASP A 118 24.89 -19.13 11.04
C ASP A 118 23.53 -18.53 10.69
N THR A 119 22.46 -19.02 11.30
CA THR A 119 21.09 -18.53 11.18
C THR A 119 20.62 -17.75 12.42
N THR A 120 21.54 -17.46 13.36
CA THR A 120 21.25 -16.61 14.52
C THR A 120 20.77 -15.23 14.05
N ASN A 121 19.82 -14.66 14.79
CA ASN A 121 19.22 -13.35 14.51
C ASN A 121 18.39 -13.24 13.18
N LEU A 122 18.13 -14.32 12.48
CA LEU A 122 17.18 -14.30 11.35
C LEU A 122 15.71 -14.24 11.82
N GLY A 123 15.44 -14.69 13.07
CA GLY A 123 14.07 -14.81 13.56
C GLY A 123 13.31 -15.91 12.82
N HIS A 124 11.98 -15.80 12.82
CA HIS A 124 11.06 -16.75 12.19
C HIS A 124 10.96 -16.58 10.67
N GLU A 125 10.99 -15.34 10.18
CA GLU A 125 10.73 -15.01 8.77
C GLU A 125 11.97 -14.60 7.98
N GLY A 126 13.11 -14.41 8.66
CA GLY A 126 14.36 -14.04 8.01
C GLY A 126 15.03 -15.22 7.29
N TYR A 127 15.89 -14.89 6.35
CA TYR A 127 16.60 -15.83 5.50
C TYR A 127 18.03 -15.40 5.23
N LEU A 128 18.82 -16.34 4.72
CA LEU A 128 20.12 -16.07 4.10
C LEU A 128 20.17 -16.67 2.70
N ILE A 129 20.88 -15.99 1.81
CA ILE A 129 21.19 -16.48 0.46
C ILE A 129 22.71 -16.42 0.33
N ARG A 130 23.37 -17.58 0.20
CA ARG A 130 24.83 -17.64 0.24
C ARG A 130 25.41 -18.59 -0.79
N ARG A 131 26.48 -18.18 -1.45
CA ARG A 131 27.30 -19.07 -2.27
C ARG A 131 28.17 -19.95 -1.37
N VAL A 132 28.14 -21.26 -1.62
CA VAL A 132 28.85 -22.28 -0.84
C VAL A 132 29.47 -23.32 -1.78
N VAL A 133 30.34 -24.18 -1.24
CA VAL A 133 30.84 -25.38 -1.92
C VAL A 133 30.29 -26.61 -1.22
N VAL A 134 29.64 -27.47 -1.96
CA VAL A 134 29.03 -28.72 -1.47
C VAL A 134 29.55 -29.86 -2.32
N ASP A 135 30.20 -30.85 -1.69
CA ASP A 135 30.76 -32.04 -2.35
C ASP A 135 31.59 -31.68 -3.60
N SER A 136 32.44 -30.64 -3.50
CA SER A 136 33.30 -30.05 -4.54
C SER A 136 32.58 -29.22 -5.61
N HIS A 137 31.28 -29.02 -5.50
CA HIS A 137 30.50 -28.22 -6.45
C HIS A 137 30.10 -26.87 -5.85
N ALA A 138 30.17 -25.83 -6.68
CA ALA A 138 29.66 -24.52 -6.31
C ALA A 138 28.13 -24.52 -6.31
N ALA A 139 27.51 -24.04 -5.21
CA ALA A 139 26.05 -24.03 -5.04
C ALA A 139 25.60 -22.72 -4.37
N THR A 140 24.36 -22.34 -4.57
CA THR A 140 23.71 -21.26 -3.81
C THR A 140 22.71 -21.87 -2.84
N VAL A 141 22.84 -21.54 -1.56
CA VAL A 141 21.91 -21.97 -0.52
C VAL A 141 20.95 -20.84 -0.18
N ILE A 142 19.67 -21.14 -0.14
CA ILE A 142 18.62 -20.30 0.43
C ILE A 142 18.14 -21.01 1.69
N ALA A 143 18.52 -20.48 2.86
CA ALA A 143 18.26 -21.11 4.15
C ALA A 143 17.62 -20.15 5.14
N ALA A 144 16.83 -20.69 6.06
CA ALA A 144 16.16 -19.95 7.12
C ALA A 144 15.99 -20.83 8.36
N ASN A 145 15.46 -20.24 9.44
CA ASN A 145 15.06 -21.00 10.63
C ASN A 145 13.76 -21.77 10.41
N ASP A 146 12.84 -21.20 9.60
CA ASP A 146 11.53 -21.74 9.29
C ASP A 146 11.25 -21.72 7.78
N ASP A 147 10.34 -22.58 7.32
CA ASP A 147 10.03 -22.73 5.90
C ASP A 147 9.55 -21.43 5.25
N ILE A 148 8.86 -20.57 6.00
CA ILE A 148 8.39 -19.28 5.49
C ILE A 148 9.55 -18.33 5.14
N GLY A 149 10.62 -18.34 5.93
CA GLY A 149 11.83 -17.59 5.59
C GLY A 149 12.49 -18.10 4.30
N VAL A 150 12.43 -19.41 4.05
CA VAL A 150 12.93 -19.99 2.79
C VAL A 150 12.10 -19.49 1.60
N LEU A 151 10.77 -19.40 1.74
CA LEU A 151 9.87 -18.84 0.72
C LEU A 151 10.22 -17.39 0.40
N TYR A 152 10.40 -16.55 1.42
CA TYR A 152 10.80 -15.15 1.22
C TYR A 152 12.19 -15.03 0.57
N GLY A 153 13.12 -15.90 0.96
CA GLY A 153 14.43 -16.01 0.33
C GLY A 153 14.35 -16.42 -1.15
N ALA A 154 13.46 -17.35 -1.49
CA ALA A 154 13.22 -17.77 -2.88
C ALA A 154 12.67 -16.62 -3.74
N PHE A 155 11.69 -15.85 -3.25
CA PHE A 155 11.20 -14.65 -3.92
C PHE A 155 12.31 -13.59 -4.07
N HIS A 156 13.16 -13.41 -3.04
CA HIS A 156 14.29 -12.48 -3.16
C HIS A 156 15.28 -12.94 -4.24
N PHE A 157 15.60 -14.24 -4.29
CA PHE A 157 16.48 -14.78 -5.32
C PHE A 157 15.91 -14.55 -6.73
N LEU A 158 14.61 -14.80 -6.93
CA LEU A 158 13.95 -14.52 -8.22
C LEU A 158 13.94 -13.03 -8.56
N ARG A 159 13.79 -12.15 -7.57
CA ARG A 159 13.88 -10.70 -7.77
C ARG A 159 15.28 -10.27 -8.22
N LEU A 160 16.35 -10.85 -7.66
CA LEU A 160 17.72 -10.58 -8.12
C LEU A 160 17.88 -10.90 -9.62
N LEU A 161 17.37 -12.05 -10.06
CA LEU A 161 17.41 -12.43 -11.48
C LEU A 161 16.58 -11.48 -12.35
N GLN A 162 15.37 -11.14 -11.92
CA GLN A 162 14.48 -10.25 -12.66
C GLN A 162 15.04 -8.83 -12.80
N THR A 163 15.83 -8.37 -11.83
CA THR A 163 16.42 -7.02 -11.80
C THR A 163 17.86 -6.98 -12.29
N ASP A 164 18.32 -8.05 -12.93
CA ASP A 164 19.63 -8.17 -13.55
C ASP A 164 20.81 -8.00 -12.57
N GLN A 165 20.65 -8.56 -11.34
CA GLN A 165 21.70 -8.51 -10.32
C GLN A 165 22.64 -9.72 -10.42
N PRO A 166 23.95 -9.55 -10.13
CA PRO A 166 24.89 -10.67 -10.11
C PRO A 166 24.56 -11.64 -8.97
N ILE A 167 24.71 -12.97 -9.25
CA ILE A 167 24.42 -14.03 -8.30
C ILE A 167 25.62 -14.95 -7.99
N ASP A 168 26.77 -14.68 -8.55
CA ASP A 168 27.99 -15.49 -8.46
C ASP A 168 28.69 -15.40 -7.10
N HIS A 169 28.47 -14.33 -6.34
CA HIS A 169 29.11 -14.04 -5.04
C HIS A 169 28.10 -13.67 -3.93
N LEU A 170 26.94 -14.35 -3.87
CA LEU A 170 25.91 -14.01 -2.90
C LEU A 170 26.35 -14.34 -1.46
N ASP A 171 26.19 -13.36 -0.57
CA ASP A 171 26.19 -13.48 0.89
C ASP A 171 25.21 -12.47 1.48
N LEU A 172 23.93 -12.77 1.36
CA LEU A 172 22.84 -11.90 1.78
C LEU A 172 22.17 -12.46 3.02
N ARG A 173 21.82 -11.56 3.94
CA ARG A 173 20.97 -11.85 5.10
C ARG A 173 19.90 -10.77 5.16
N ASP A 174 18.66 -11.18 5.35
CA ASP A 174 17.54 -10.26 5.47
C ASP A 174 16.49 -10.81 6.43
N SER A 175 15.83 -9.92 7.16
CA SER A 175 14.72 -10.26 8.05
C SER A 175 13.82 -9.05 8.24
N PRO A 176 12.50 -9.27 8.41
CA PRO A 176 11.58 -8.16 8.56
C PRO A 176 11.83 -7.41 9.87
N ARG A 177 11.81 -6.08 9.79
CA ARG A 177 11.88 -5.22 10.98
C ARG A 177 10.55 -5.09 11.69
N VAL A 178 9.45 -5.17 10.94
CA VAL A 178 8.08 -5.09 11.46
C VAL A 178 7.44 -6.46 11.41
N LYS A 179 6.84 -6.91 12.52
CA LYS A 179 6.29 -8.27 12.67
C LYS A 179 4.97 -8.47 11.92
N LEU A 180 4.02 -7.54 12.08
CA LEU A 180 2.73 -7.61 11.40
C LEU A 180 2.72 -6.64 10.21
N ARG A 181 2.57 -7.19 9.02
CA ARG A 181 2.58 -6.47 7.75
C ARG A 181 1.29 -6.82 7.03
N VAL A 182 0.28 -5.96 7.23
CA VAL A 182 -1.12 -6.31 6.98
C VAL A 182 -1.71 -5.47 5.85
N LEU A 183 -2.51 -6.09 4.99
CA LEU A 183 -3.42 -5.38 4.10
C LEU A 183 -4.81 -5.33 4.72
N ASP A 184 -5.36 -4.12 4.82
CA ASP A 184 -6.72 -3.87 5.27
C ASP A 184 -7.63 -3.73 4.06
N HIS A 185 -8.43 -4.74 3.76
CA HIS A 185 -9.45 -4.66 2.74
C HIS A 185 -10.70 -3.98 3.29
N TRP A 186 -11.13 -2.91 2.64
CA TRP A 186 -12.42 -2.27 2.94
C TRP A 186 -13.52 -2.87 2.08
N ASP A 187 -13.49 -4.20 1.99
CA ASP A 187 -14.41 -5.02 1.21
C ASP A 187 -15.67 -5.34 2.01
N ASN A 188 -16.83 -5.17 1.38
CA ASN A 188 -18.13 -5.49 1.96
C ASN A 188 -18.59 -6.90 1.55
N LEU A 189 -19.52 -7.47 2.33
CA LEU A 189 -20.03 -8.83 2.07
C LEU A 189 -20.93 -8.92 0.83
N ASP A 190 -21.35 -7.80 0.27
CA ASP A 190 -22.09 -7.70 -1.00
C ASP A 190 -21.16 -7.60 -2.23
N GLY A 191 -19.84 -7.55 -2.01
CA GLY A 191 -18.85 -7.44 -3.07
C GLY A 191 -18.44 -6.02 -3.43
N SER A 192 -19.05 -4.99 -2.83
CA SER A 192 -18.57 -3.60 -2.98
C SER A 192 -17.27 -3.38 -2.19
N VAL A 193 -16.49 -2.40 -2.60
CA VAL A 193 -15.24 -2.02 -1.93
C VAL A 193 -15.28 -0.53 -1.64
N GLU A 194 -15.27 -0.17 -0.35
CA GLU A 194 -15.26 1.24 0.05
C GLU A 194 -13.94 1.88 -0.38
N ARG A 195 -14.02 3.01 -1.08
CA ARG A 195 -12.89 3.76 -1.65
C ARG A 195 -12.03 2.97 -2.67
N GLY A 196 -12.40 1.73 -3.00
CA GLY A 196 -11.75 0.94 -4.04
C GLY A 196 -12.22 1.32 -5.44
N TYR A 197 -11.34 1.22 -6.42
CA TYR A 197 -11.63 1.51 -7.83
C TYR A 197 -10.98 0.48 -8.77
N ALA A 198 -10.76 -0.73 -8.27
CA ALA A 198 -10.15 -1.86 -8.99
C ALA A 198 -11.17 -2.97 -9.31
N GLY A 199 -12.39 -2.59 -9.62
CA GLY A 199 -13.52 -3.50 -9.76
C GLY A 199 -14.18 -3.81 -8.42
N THR A 200 -14.82 -4.98 -8.29
CA THR A 200 -15.45 -5.46 -7.05
C THR A 200 -14.43 -6.18 -6.16
N SER A 201 -14.87 -6.54 -4.95
CA SER A 201 -14.09 -7.40 -4.04
C SER A 201 -13.58 -8.66 -4.74
N ILE A 202 -12.34 -9.05 -4.46
CA ILE A 202 -11.82 -10.34 -4.94
C ILE A 202 -12.44 -11.52 -4.18
N TRP A 203 -13.05 -11.28 -3.01
CA TRP A 203 -13.70 -12.30 -2.21
C TRP A 203 -15.12 -12.57 -2.72
N ASP A 204 -15.31 -13.66 -3.49
CA ASP A 204 -16.63 -14.08 -3.94
C ASP A 204 -17.37 -14.79 -2.80
N TRP A 205 -17.94 -13.99 -1.89
CA TRP A 205 -18.65 -14.47 -0.71
C TRP A 205 -19.83 -15.38 -1.05
N PHE A 206 -20.36 -15.32 -2.28
CA PHE A 206 -21.49 -16.14 -2.71
C PHE A 206 -21.06 -17.55 -3.13
N LYS A 207 -19.84 -17.70 -3.67
CA LYS A 207 -19.30 -19.00 -4.11
C LYS A 207 -18.44 -19.68 -3.06
N LEU A 208 -17.92 -18.94 -2.08
CA LEU A 208 -17.19 -19.52 -0.95
C LEU A 208 -18.16 -20.25 0.00
N PRO A 209 -17.75 -21.38 0.63
CA PRO A 209 -16.44 -22.03 0.53
C PRO A 209 -16.31 -23.04 -0.61
N GLU A 210 -17.37 -23.32 -1.41
CA GLU A 210 -17.45 -24.39 -2.38
C GLU A 210 -16.50 -24.21 -3.57
N TRP A 211 -16.15 -22.96 -3.89
CA TRP A 211 -15.23 -22.66 -4.98
C TRP A 211 -14.16 -21.65 -4.55
N LEU A 212 -12.90 -22.12 -4.62
CA LEU A 212 -11.71 -21.31 -4.38
C LEU A 212 -11.14 -20.86 -5.72
N ALA A 213 -11.34 -19.60 -6.07
CA ALA A 213 -10.80 -19.02 -7.30
C ALA A 213 -9.28 -19.09 -7.32
N PRO A 214 -8.64 -19.46 -8.46
CA PRO A 214 -7.18 -19.46 -8.59
C PRO A 214 -6.55 -18.11 -8.22
N ARG A 215 -7.27 -17.03 -8.45
CA ARG A 215 -6.89 -15.66 -8.09
C ARG A 215 -6.53 -15.51 -6.60
N TYR A 216 -7.10 -16.30 -5.69
CA TYR A 216 -6.72 -16.25 -4.26
C TYR A 216 -5.30 -16.76 -4.02
N THR A 217 -4.87 -17.78 -4.78
CA THR A 217 -3.48 -18.27 -4.77
C THR A 217 -2.53 -17.24 -5.36
N ASP A 218 -2.89 -16.60 -6.48
CA ASP A 218 -2.07 -15.55 -7.09
C ASP A 218 -1.95 -14.30 -6.18
N TYR A 219 -3.03 -13.94 -5.47
CA TYR A 219 -3.01 -12.92 -4.42
C TYR A 219 -2.03 -13.28 -3.28
N ALA A 220 -2.05 -14.53 -2.82
CA ALA A 220 -1.14 -14.98 -1.76
C ALA A 220 0.32 -14.97 -2.21
N ARG A 221 0.60 -15.41 -3.46
CA ARG A 221 1.93 -15.33 -4.08
C ARG A 221 2.45 -13.90 -4.15
N ALA A 222 1.62 -12.98 -4.65
CA ALA A 222 1.97 -11.56 -4.75
C ALA A 222 2.32 -10.96 -3.38
N ASN A 223 1.50 -11.20 -2.37
CA ASN A 223 1.73 -10.73 -1.01
C ASN A 223 2.99 -11.33 -0.37
N ALA A 224 3.18 -12.63 -0.47
CA ALA A 224 4.39 -13.27 0.06
C ALA A 224 5.66 -12.73 -0.61
N SER A 225 5.63 -12.42 -1.91
CA SER A 225 6.79 -11.90 -2.65
C SER A 225 7.30 -10.54 -2.16
N ILE A 226 6.44 -9.77 -1.50
CA ILE A 226 6.75 -8.45 -0.91
C ILE A 226 6.74 -8.47 0.62
N GLY A 227 6.60 -9.66 1.22
CA GLY A 227 6.70 -9.85 2.66
C GLY A 227 5.44 -9.52 3.47
N ILE A 228 4.28 -9.38 2.87
CA ILE A 228 2.99 -9.26 3.57
C ILE A 228 2.64 -10.60 4.22
N ASN A 229 2.28 -10.58 5.51
CA ASN A 229 1.98 -11.77 6.30
C ASN A 229 0.60 -11.75 7.00
N GLY A 230 -0.23 -10.76 6.68
CA GLY A 230 -1.58 -10.65 7.22
C GLY A 230 -2.54 -9.97 6.25
N VAL A 231 -3.82 -10.35 6.35
CA VAL A 231 -4.92 -9.74 5.59
C VAL A 231 -6.16 -9.62 6.44
N VAL A 232 -6.72 -8.41 6.53
CA VAL A 232 -8.07 -8.18 7.06
C VAL A 232 -9.04 -8.29 5.89
N LEU A 233 -9.98 -9.23 5.97
CA LEU A 233 -10.79 -9.61 4.80
C LEU A 233 -12.01 -8.71 4.56
N ASN A 234 -12.41 -7.91 5.55
CA ASN A 234 -13.64 -7.12 5.48
C ASN A 234 -13.46 -5.70 6.00
N ASN A 235 -14.32 -4.83 5.52
CA ASN A 235 -14.35 -3.41 5.79
C ASN A 235 -14.27 -3.08 7.29
N VAL A 236 -13.55 -2.01 7.64
CA VAL A 236 -13.49 -1.45 9.02
C VAL A 236 -14.85 -0.97 9.51
N ASN A 237 -15.76 -0.57 8.61
CA ASN A 237 -17.18 -0.35 8.87
C ASN A 237 -17.92 -1.71 8.94
N ALA A 238 -17.47 -2.55 9.86
CA ALA A 238 -17.79 -3.97 9.89
C ALA A 238 -19.28 -4.26 10.10
N THR A 239 -19.78 -5.26 9.36
CA THR A 239 -21.04 -5.92 9.69
C THR A 239 -20.79 -7.09 10.63
N PRO A 240 -21.65 -7.34 11.65
CA PRO A 240 -21.46 -8.46 12.56
C PRO A 240 -21.65 -9.82 11.87
N LEU A 241 -22.27 -9.86 10.68
CA LEU A 241 -22.53 -11.09 9.93
C LEU A 241 -21.26 -11.87 9.60
N ILE A 242 -20.11 -11.19 9.44
CA ILE A 242 -18.81 -11.85 9.19
C ILE A 242 -18.44 -12.85 10.31
N LEU A 243 -18.94 -12.64 11.54
CA LEU A 243 -18.68 -13.49 12.71
C LEU A 243 -19.68 -14.64 12.85
N THR A 244 -20.64 -14.80 11.93
CA THR A 244 -21.57 -15.93 11.94
C THR A 244 -20.91 -17.21 11.45
N PRO A 245 -21.39 -18.42 11.86
CA PRO A 245 -20.83 -19.69 11.42
C PRO A 245 -20.69 -19.82 9.91
N THR A 246 -21.70 -19.37 9.16
CA THR A 246 -21.72 -19.42 7.68
C THR A 246 -20.56 -18.62 7.06
N TYR A 247 -20.27 -17.41 7.55
CA TYR A 247 -19.15 -16.63 7.03
C TYR A 247 -17.82 -17.13 7.56
N LEU A 248 -17.74 -17.63 8.80
CA LEU A 248 -16.50 -18.20 9.33
C LEU A 248 -16.03 -19.43 8.57
N GLU A 249 -16.95 -20.22 7.98
CA GLU A 249 -16.58 -21.32 7.07
C GLU A 249 -15.92 -20.78 5.78
N LYS A 250 -16.42 -19.70 5.21
CA LYS A 250 -15.86 -19.02 4.04
C LYS A 250 -14.48 -18.43 4.34
N VAL A 251 -14.35 -17.79 5.51
CA VAL A 251 -13.06 -17.26 5.99
C VAL A 251 -12.04 -18.39 6.19
N ALA A 252 -12.45 -19.54 6.75
CA ALA A 252 -11.59 -20.69 6.94
C ALA A 252 -11.08 -21.26 5.60
N ALA A 253 -11.94 -21.26 4.57
CA ALA A 253 -11.55 -21.67 3.22
C ALA A 253 -10.46 -20.75 2.64
N LEU A 254 -10.61 -19.43 2.76
CA LEU A 254 -9.57 -18.47 2.34
C LEU A 254 -8.27 -18.65 3.16
N ALA A 255 -8.38 -18.80 4.48
CA ALA A 255 -7.23 -19.03 5.35
C ALA A 255 -6.44 -20.28 4.94
N SER A 256 -7.10 -21.33 4.44
CA SER A 256 -6.43 -22.53 3.96
C SER A 256 -5.57 -22.30 2.71
N VAL A 257 -5.97 -21.37 1.83
CA VAL A 257 -5.21 -20.96 0.65
C VAL A 257 -3.99 -20.10 1.04
N PHE A 258 -4.13 -19.25 2.05
CA PHE A 258 -3.11 -18.28 2.44
C PHE A 258 -2.02 -18.86 3.34
N ARG A 259 -2.38 -19.84 4.17
CA ARG A 259 -1.47 -20.46 5.14
C ARG A 259 -0.15 -20.97 4.56
N PRO A 260 -0.11 -21.65 3.41
CA PRO A 260 1.17 -22.09 2.81
C PRO A 260 2.13 -20.93 2.49
N TYR A 261 1.59 -19.72 2.31
CA TYR A 261 2.33 -18.51 2.00
C TYR A 261 2.65 -17.67 3.25
N GLY A 262 2.36 -18.20 4.46
CA GLY A 262 2.62 -17.51 5.73
C GLY A 262 1.69 -16.34 6.02
N ILE A 263 0.58 -16.21 5.31
CA ILE A 263 -0.37 -15.11 5.45
C ILE A 263 -1.51 -15.55 6.38
N ARG A 264 -1.70 -14.81 7.49
CA ARG A 264 -2.79 -15.01 8.43
C ARG A 264 -3.99 -14.15 8.06
N VAL A 265 -5.18 -14.66 8.33
CA VAL A 265 -6.42 -13.90 8.19
C VAL A 265 -6.77 -13.19 9.48
N TYR A 266 -7.26 -11.96 9.33
CA TYR A 266 -7.82 -11.12 10.38
C TYR A 266 -9.22 -10.69 9.95
N LEU A 267 -10.05 -10.26 10.89
CA LEU A 267 -11.38 -9.74 10.60
C LEU A 267 -11.59 -8.39 11.28
N SER A 268 -12.25 -7.48 10.59
CA SER A 268 -12.82 -6.30 11.24
C SER A 268 -14.02 -6.72 12.06
N ALA A 269 -14.00 -6.47 13.36
CA ALA A 269 -15.05 -6.86 14.29
C ALA A 269 -15.93 -5.65 14.65
N ARG A 270 -17.25 -5.79 14.44
CA ARG A 270 -18.20 -4.79 14.91
C ARG A 270 -18.36 -4.88 16.41
N PHE A 271 -18.15 -3.76 17.12
CA PHE A 271 -18.16 -3.73 18.58
C PHE A 271 -19.50 -4.17 19.20
N SER A 272 -20.60 -3.84 18.56
CA SER A 272 -21.96 -4.21 19.00
C SER A 272 -22.42 -5.63 18.58
N ALA A 273 -21.53 -6.46 18.01
CA ALA A 273 -21.89 -7.83 17.60
C ALA A 273 -22.56 -8.68 18.70
N PRO A 274 -22.23 -8.56 20.00
CA PRO A 274 -22.97 -9.27 21.07
C PRO A 274 -24.47 -8.98 21.11
N ILE A 275 -24.86 -7.75 20.73
CA ILE A 275 -26.30 -7.38 20.64
C ILE A 275 -26.87 -7.94 19.33
N GLU A 276 -26.25 -7.66 18.20
CA GLU A 276 -26.82 -7.85 16.87
C GLU A 276 -26.94 -9.33 16.47
N ILE A 277 -25.97 -10.16 16.86
CA ILE A 277 -25.94 -11.60 16.56
C ILE A 277 -25.85 -12.48 17.81
N GLY A 278 -25.55 -11.90 18.97
CA GLY A 278 -25.44 -12.64 20.24
C GLY A 278 -26.72 -12.64 21.08
N GLY A 279 -27.70 -11.79 20.74
CA GLY A 279 -28.97 -11.67 21.48
C GLY A 279 -28.84 -11.03 22.86
N LEU A 280 -27.70 -10.40 23.18
CA LEU A 280 -27.48 -9.66 24.42
C LEU A 280 -28.14 -8.29 24.35
N LYS A 281 -28.42 -7.70 25.52
CA LYS A 281 -29.06 -6.37 25.62
C LYS A 281 -28.04 -5.23 25.62
N THR A 282 -26.76 -5.53 25.77
CA THR A 282 -25.69 -4.56 25.88
C THR A 282 -24.43 -5.08 25.18
N ALA A 283 -23.52 -4.19 24.82
CA ALA A 283 -22.14 -4.49 24.44
C ALA A 283 -21.13 -3.79 25.37
N ASP A 284 -21.55 -3.42 26.61
CA ASP A 284 -20.63 -2.84 27.62
C ASP A 284 -19.46 -3.79 27.83
N PRO A 285 -18.19 -3.36 27.58
CA PRO A 285 -17.02 -4.22 27.68
C PRO A 285 -16.73 -4.74 29.08
N LEU A 286 -17.33 -4.13 30.12
CA LEU A 286 -17.19 -4.59 31.51
C LEU A 286 -18.32 -5.53 31.93
N ASP A 287 -19.35 -5.77 31.09
CA ASP A 287 -20.40 -6.74 31.38
C ASP A 287 -19.85 -8.16 31.25
N PRO A 288 -19.97 -9.02 32.29
CA PRO A 288 -19.45 -10.38 32.23
C PRO A 288 -20.05 -11.26 31.12
N GLN A 289 -21.32 -11.03 30.73
CA GLN A 289 -21.97 -11.79 29.65
C GLN A 289 -21.38 -11.39 28.28
N VAL A 290 -21.10 -10.12 28.09
CA VAL A 290 -20.43 -9.61 26.89
C VAL A 290 -19.01 -10.19 26.78
N GLN A 291 -18.25 -10.16 27.86
CA GLN A 291 -16.91 -10.75 27.90
C GLN A 291 -16.94 -12.26 27.62
N GLN A 292 -17.92 -12.98 28.19
CA GLN A 292 -18.08 -14.42 27.96
C GLN A 292 -18.44 -14.69 26.49
N TRP A 293 -19.31 -13.87 25.88
CA TRP A 293 -19.70 -14.01 24.48
C TRP A 293 -18.49 -13.87 23.55
N TRP A 294 -17.64 -12.86 23.79
CA TRP A 294 -16.43 -12.68 22.98
C TRP A 294 -15.42 -13.82 23.15
N ARG A 295 -15.25 -14.37 24.37
CA ARG A 295 -14.41 -15.56 24.59
C ARG A 295 -14.95 -16.76 23.82
N ALA A 296 -16.24 -17.04 23.92
CA ALA A 296 -16.86 -18.13 23.19
C ALA A 296 -16.77 -17.94 21.67
N LYS A 297 -16.88 -16.70 21.18
CA LYS A 297 -16.70 -16.38 19.76
C LYS A 297 -15.25 -16.55 19.32
N ALA A 298 -14.27 -16.16 20.10
CA ALA A 298 -12.86 -16.42 19.84
C ALA A 298 -12.59 -17.93 19.75
N ASP A 299 -13.04 -18.72 20.74
CA ASP A 299 -12.91 -20.18 20.73
C ASP A 299 -13.54 -20.80 19.48
N GLU A 300 -14.71 -20.32 19.06
CA GLU A 300 -15.37 -20.76 17.84
C GLU A 300 -14.54 -20.47 16.59
N ILE A 301 -13.94 -19.30 16.48
CA ILE A 301 -13.09 -18.90 15.35
C ILE A 301 -11.82 -19.76 15.31
N TYR A 302 -11.08 -19.87 16.41
CA TYR A 302 -9.84 -20.64 16.45
C TYR A 302 -10.04 -22.15 16.26
N LYS A 303 -11.22 -22.67 16.60
CA LYS A 303 -11.58 -24.05 16.26
C LYS A 303 -11.63 -24.28 14.75
N ARG A 304 -12.03 -23.29 13.95
CA ARG A 304 -12.10 -23.36 12.48
C ARG A 304 -10.81 -22.92 11.82
N ILE A 305 -10.17 -21.90 12.37
CA ILE A 305 -8.98 -21.23 11.82
C ILE A 305 -7.92 -21.18 12.94
N PRO A 306 -7.14 -22.26 13.14
CA PRO A 306 -6.20 -22.36 14.26
C PRO A 306 -5.11 -21.28 14.29
N ASP A 307 -4.81 -20.70 13.13
CA ASP A 307 -3.82 -19.64 12.92
C ASP A 307 -4.46 -18.25 12.70
N PHE A 308 -5.72 -18.06 13.09
CA PHE A 308 -6.39 -16.77 13.01
C PHE A 308 -5.57 -15.67 13.69
N GLY A 309 -5.36 -14.53 13.01
CA GLY A 309 -4.46 -13.48 13.50
C GLY A 309 -5.06 -12.59 14.59
N GLY A 310 -6.37 -12.32 14.51
CA GLY A 310 -7.05 -11.45 15.46
C GLY A 310 -8.03 -10.48 14.82
N PHE A 311 -8.38 -9.42 15.55
CA PHE A 311 -9.39 -8.46 15.12
C PHE A 311 -8.79 -7.08 14.83
N LEU A 312 -9.32 -6.44 13.78
CA LEU A 312 -9.26 -5.00 13.56
C LEU A 312 -10.55 -4.36 14.07
N VAL A 313 -10.48 -3.20 14.75
CA VAL A 313 -11.65 -2.54 15.31
C VAL A 313 -11.63 -1.04 15.03
N LYS A 314 -12.71 -0.53 14.45
CA LYS A 314 -13.08 0.89 14.40
C LYS A 314 -14.23 1.10 15.40
N ALA A 315 -14.04 1.95 16.39
CA ALA A 315 -15.01 2.17 17.46
C ALA A 315 -15.22 3.66 17.73
N ASN A 316 -16.45 4.06 18.04
CA ASN A 316 -16.84 5.44 18.34
C ASN A 316 -16.41 6.48 17.29
N SER A 317 -16.42 6.09 16.02
CA SER A 317 -16.03 6.92 14.90
C SER A 317 -17.01 6.76 13.76
N GLU A 318 -17.45 7.86 13.16
CA GLU A 318 -18.36 7.88 12.00
C GLU A 318 -19.60 6.98 12.18
N GLY A 319 -20.22 7.03 13.34
CA GLY A 319 -21.42 6.25 13.68
C GLY A 319 -21.16 4.76 13.98
N GLN A 320 -19.92 4.30 14.00
CA GLN A 320 -19.61 2.96 14.46
C GLN A 320 -19.73 2.89 15.99
N PRO A 321 -20.39 1.84 16.53
CA PRO A 321 -20.56 1.66 17.98
C PRO A 321 -19.22 1.39 18.66
N GLY A 322 -19.12 1.79 19.92
CA GLY A 322 -17.90 1.59 20.69
C GLY A 322 -18.10 1.65 22.20
N PRO A 323 -17.01 1.55 22.97
CA PRO A 323 -17.05 1.53 24.43
C PRO A 323 -17.59 2.85 25.05
N GLN A 324 -17.39 3.99 24.37
CA GLN A 324 -17.86 5.29 24.89
C GLN A 324 -19.40 5.37 24.96
N ASP A 325 -20.12 4.56 24.16
CA ASP A 325 -21.59 4.46 24.24
C ASP A 325 -22.07 3.94 25.61
N TYR A 326 -21.16 3.32 26.37
CA TYR A 326 -21.37 2.76 27.70
C TYR A 326 -20.62 3.52 28.79
N GLY A 327 -20.05 4.70 28.49
CA GLY A 327 -19.21 5.47 29.42
C GLY A 327 -17.88 4.77 29.75
N ARG A 328 -17.36 3.95 28.83
CA ARG A 328 -16.08 3.23 28.94
C ARG A 328 -15.03 3.83 28.03
N THR A 329 -13.77 3.57 28.34
CA THR A 329 -12.64 4.02 27.54
C THR A 329 -12.36 3.11 26.34
N HIS A 330 -11.62 3.60 25.35
CA HIS A 330 -11.10 2.75 24.26
C HIS A 330 -10.24 1.60 24.78
N ALA A 331 -9.50 1.80 25.89
CA ALA A 331 -8.72 0.74 26.51
C ALA A 331 -9.60 -0.37 27.10
N ASP A 332 -10.75 -0.03 27.70
CA ASP A 332 -11.69 -1.04 28.20
C ASP A 332 -12.22 -1.92 27.06
N GLY A 333 -12.59 -1.29 25.94
CA GLY A 333 -13.08 -2.01 24.77
C GLY A 333 -12.02 -2.89 24.12
N ALA A 334 -10.82 -2.35 23.89
CA ALA A 334 -9.72 -3.09 23.30
C ALA A 334 -9.26 -4.25 24.19
N ASN A 335 -9.17 -4.03 25.50
CA ASN A 335 -8.74 -5.05 26.48
C ASN A 335 -9.74 -6.21 26.59
N MET A 336 -11.05 -5.95 26.50
CA MET A 336 -12.04 -7.02 26.45
C MET A 336 -11.79 -8.00 25.31
N LEU A 337 -11.55 -7.48 24.11
CA LEU A 337 -11.23 -8.31 22.92
C LEU A 337 -9.87 -8.97 23.05
N ALA A 338 -8.88 -8.23 23.54
CA ALA A 338 -7.53 -8.74 23.76
C ALA A 338 -7.51 -9.91 24.75
N ASP A 339 -8.27 -9.81 25.85
CA ASP A 339 -8.42 -10.88 26.83
C ASP A 339 -9.12 -12.13 26.25
N ALA A 340 -10.06 -11.93 25.30
CA ALA A 340 -10.71 -13.04 24.59
C ALA A 340 -9.75 -13.76 23.60
N LEU A 341 -8.84 -13.03 22.98
CA LEU A 341 -7.89 -13.57 21.99
C LEU A 341 -6.60 -14.11 22.62
N ALA A 342 -6.23 -13.64 23.83
CA ALA A 342 -4.96 -13.97 24.48
C ALA A 342 -4.67 -15.48 24.63
N PRO A 343 -5.67 -16.35 24.99
CA PRO A 343 -5.43 -17.79 25.08
C PRO A 343 -4.97 -18.44 23.77
N HIS A 344 -5.23 -17.80 22.65
CA HIS A 344 -4.93 -18.29 21.29
C HIS A 344 -3.75 -17.56 20.64
N GLY A 345 -3.16 -16.56 21.30
CA GLY A 345 -2.08 -15.76 20.76
C GLY A 345 -2.49 -14.73 19.70
N GLY A 346 -3.79 -14.41 19.62
CA GLY A 346 -4.31 -13.41 18.70
C GLY A 346 -4.10 -11.99 19.19
N VAL A 347 -4.13 -11.03 18.27
CA VAL A 347 -3.91 -9.60 18.53
C VAL A 347 -5.16 -8.77 18.22
N VAL A 348 -5.25 -7.62 18.86
CA VAL A 348 -6.24 -6.58 18.52
C VAL A 348 -5.52 -5.41 17.88
N MET A 349 -5.89 -5.06 16.67
CA MET A 349 -5.52 -3.83 15.99
C MET A 349 -6.66 -2.83 16.23
N TRP A 350 -6.44 -1.90 17.16
CA TRP A 350 -7.46 -0.92 17.55
C TRP A 350 -7.15 0.41 16.89
N ARG A 351 -8.04 0.88 16.00
CA ARG A 351 -7.82 2.14 15.29
C ARG A 351 -7.93 3.34 16.21
N ALA A 352 -6.87 4.13 16.28
CA ALA A 352 -6.84 5.43 16.94
C ALA A 352 -7.31 6.51 15.96
N PHE A 353 -8.51 6.36 15.45
CA PHE A 353 -9.16 7.28 14.51
C PHE A 353 -10.57 7.56 15.00
N VAL A 354 -10.82 8.82 15.34
CA VAL A 354 -12.06 9.22 15.95
C VAL A 354 -12.66 10.40 15.19
N TYR A 355 -13.89 10.21 14.72
CA TYR A 355 -14.78 11.25 14.22
C TYR A 355 -16.03 11.28 15.11
N SER A 356 -15.92 11.90 16.30
CA SER A 356 -17.03 12.02 17.22
C SER A 356 -17.61 13.44 17.22
N GLN A 357 -18.90 13.56 17.54
CA GLN A 357 -19.60 14.87 17.54
C GLN A 357 -19.26 15.75 18.76
N SER A 358 -18.64 15.16 19.79
CA SER A 358 -18.48 15.80 21.11
C SER A 358 -17.14 16.53 21.27
N THR A 359 -16.44 16.90 20.21
CA THR A 359 -15.01 17.13 20.26
C THR A 359 -14.53 18.54 20.04
N SER A 360 -13.22 18.70 20.28
CA SER A 360 -12.46 19.93 20.21
C SER A 360 -12.74 20.72 18.93
N ALA A 361 -12.56 22.04 18.99
CA ALA A 361 -12.72 22.95 17.86
C ALA A 361 -11.74 22.64 16.69
N ASP A 362 -10.77 21.74 16.88
CA ASP A 362 -9.83 21.32 15.86
C ASP A 362 -9.80 19.78 15.73
N ARG A 363 -10.20 19.32 14.56
CA ARG A 363 -10.24 17.91 14.20
C ARG A 363 -8.86 17.21 14.33
N ALA A 364 -7.77 17.94 14.06
CA ALA A 364 -6.41 17.38 14.13
C ALA A 364 -6.00 16.97 15.55
N LYS A 365 -6.64 17.49 16.59
CA LYS A 365 -6.33 17.18 18.00
C LYS A 365 -7.01 15.93 18.52
N GLN A 366 -8.10 15.51 17.90
CA GLN A 366 -9.06 14.60 18.48
C GLN A 366 -8.46 13.23 18.86
N ALA A 367 -7.80 12.56 17.93
CA ALA A 367 -7.22 11.24 18.21
C ALA A 367 -6.16 11.30 19.31
N TYR A 368 -5.33 12.35 19.31
CA TYR A 368 -4.32 12.54 20.34
C TYR A 368 -4.95 12.76 21.73
N ASP A 369 -5.93 13.66 21.82
CA ASP A 369 -6.56 14.01 23.09
C ASP A 369 -7.30 12.79 23.71
N GLU A 370 -7.85 11.90 22.89
CA GLU A 370 -8.55 10.70 23.37
C GLU A 370 -7.60 9.54 23.71
N PHE A 371 -6.54 9.33 22.94
CA PHE A 371 -5.70 8.14 23.11
C PHE A 371 -4.48 8.36 23.98
N LYS A 372 -3.85 9.53 23.97
CA LYS A 372 -2.68 9.79 24.80
C LYS A 372 -2.89 9.54 26.29
N PRO A 373 -4.02 9.92 26.93
CA PRO A 373 -4.27 9.63 28.35
C PRO A 373 -4.34 8.13 28.66
N LEU A 374 -4.53 7.28 27.66
CA LEU A 374 -4.63 5.83 27.77
C LEU A 374 -3.29 5.10 27.59
N ASP A 375 -2.18 5.84 27.44
CA ASP A 375 -0.87 5.22 27.28
C ASP A 375 -0.51 4.29 28.47
N GLY A 376 -0.19 3.03 28.17
CA GLY A 376 0.10 2.00 29.15
C GLY A 376 -1.14 1.32 29.77
N HIS A 377 -2.35 1.65 29.33
CA HIS A 377 -3.58 1.01 29.81
C HIS A 377 -4.05 -0.16 28.92
N PHE A 378 -3.43 -0.36 27.76
CA PHE A 378 -3.75 -1.43 26.83
C PHE A 378 -3.03 -2.74 27.18
N ARG A 379 -3.64 -3.89 26.86
CA ARG A 379 -3.02 -5.22 27.00
C ARG A 379 -1.83 -5.37 26.04
N ALA A 380 -0.90 -6.26 26.37
CA ALA A 380 0.32 -6.49 25.60
C ALA A 380 0.07 -7.02 24.17
N ASN A 381 -1.11 -7.58 23.91
CA ASN A 381 -1.54 -8.04 22.58
C ASN A 381 -2.46 -7.04 21.85
N VAL A 382 -2.45 -5.76 22.25
CA VAL A 382 -3.12 -4.67 21.53
C VAL A 382 -2.08 -3.85 20.80
N LEU A 383 -2.31 -3.58 19.51
CA LEU A 383 -1.64 -2.58 18.70
C LEU A 383 -2.62 -1.43 18.45
N LEU A 384 -2.23 -0.20 18.78
CA LEU A 384 -3.00 0.96 18.31
C LEU A 384 -2.62 1.26 16.86
N GLN A 385 -3.61 1.18 15.97
CA GLN A 385 -3.46 1.46 14.54
C GLN A 385 -3.70 2.95 14.28
N VAL A 386 -2.62 3.65 13.94
CA VAL A 386 -2.56 5.12 13.83
C VAL A 386 -2.31 5.50 12.38
N LYS A 387 -3.15 6.37 11.82
CA LYS A 387 -2.95 6.93 10.47
C LYS A 387 -1.66 7.75 10.40
N ASN A 388 -1.09 7.84 9.21
CA ASN A 388 0.16 8.55 8.95
C ASN A 388 0.13 10.02 9.36
N GLY A 389 -1.01 10.71 9.21
CA GLY A 389 -1.25 12.07 9.63
C GLY A 389 -2.41 12.18 10.62
N PRO A 390 -2.61 13.35 11.27
CA PRO A 390 -3.60 13.51 12.31
C PRO A 390 -5.05 13.69 11.80
N ILE A 391 -5.25 13.86 10.48
CA ILE A 391 -6.60 14.04 9.93
C ILE A 391 -7.06 12.77 9.19
N ASP A 392 -6.69 12.58 7.92
CA ASP A 392 -7.27 11.48 7.14
C ASP A 392 -6.58 11.26 5.79
N PHE A 393 -5.36 10.72 5.78
CA PHE A 393 -4.65 10.36 4.54
C PHE A 393 -4.58 11.47 3.47
N GLN A 394 -4.49 12.73 3.88
CA GLN A 394 -4.42 13.86 2.96
C GLN A 394 -3.15 13.80 2.09
N PRO A 395 -3.09 14.49 0.95
CA PRO A 395 -1.92 14.47 0.07
C PRO A 395 -0.61 14.80 0.79
N ARG A 396 -0.64 15.72 1.75
CA ARG A 396 0.42 15.97 2.72
C ARG A 396 -0.17 16.32 4.08
N GLU A 397 0.32 15.64 5.11
CA GLU A 397 0.07 15.92 6.51
C GLU A 397 1.41 15.90 7.28
N PRO A 398 1.55 16.63 8.40
CA PRO A 398 2.62 16.31 9.34
C PRO A 398 2.42 14.89 9.87
N PHE A 399 3.49 14.23 10.34
CA PHE A 399 3.32 12.90 10.96
C PHE A 399 2.37 12.98 12.18
N ASN A 400 1.61 11.92 12.42
CA ASN A 400 0.66 11.89 13.53
C ASN A 400 1.40 12.00 14.88
N PRO A 401 1.06 12.97 15.75
CA PRO A 401 1.77 13.20 17.00
C PRO A 401 1.69 12.04 18.01
N LEU A 402 0.75 11.11 17.86
CA LEU A 402 0.70 9.90 18.67
C LEU A 402 1.98 9.06 18.58
N PHE A 403 2.68 9.07 17.43
CA PHE A 403 3.94 8.32 17.27
C PHE A 403 5.07 8.80 18.19
N GLY A 404 4.97 9.99 18.75
CA GLY A 404 5.91 10.49 19.76
C GLY A 404 5.34 10.53 21.19
N ALA A 405 4.06 10.18 21.39
CA ALA A 405 3.34 10.48 22.63
C ALA A 405 2.95 9.25 23.47
N MET A 406 3.12 8.03 22.96
CA MET A 406 2.64 6.81 23.60
C MET A 406 3.77 5.77 23.81
N PRO A 407 4.78 6.05 24.64
CA PRO A 407 5.95 5.18 24.79
C PRO A 407 5.65 3.83 25.44
N LYS A 408 4.53 3.67 26.13
CA LYS A 408 4.19 2.42 26.84
C LYS A 408 3.25 1.51 26.06
N THR A 409 2.71 1.99 24.95
CA THR A 409 1.71 1.28 24.13
C THR A 409 2.27 1.02 22.75
N PRO A 410 2.31 -0.23 22.26
CA PRO A 410 2.74 -0.51 20.90
C PRO A 410 1.84 0.18 19.87
N LEU A 411 2.44 0.92 18.96
CA LEU A 411 1.74 1.58 17.85
C LEU A 411 2.08 0.88 16.53
N MET A 412 1.10 0.84 15.62
CA MET A 412 1.31 0.47 14.23
C MET A 412 0.88 1.60 13.30
N MET A 413 1.58 1.72 12.17
CA MET A 413 1.23 2.66 11.12
C MET A 413 0.04 2.16 10.31
N GLU A 414 -0.89 3.06 9.95
CA GLU A 414 -1.88 2.82 8.91
C GLU A 414 -1.64 3.78 7.74
N PHE A 415 -1.27 3.22 6.59
CA PHE A 415 -1.21 3.92 5.30
C PHE A 415 -2.43 3.61 4.45
N GLN A 416 -2.72 4.47 3.48
CA GLN A 416 -3.76 4.22 2.50
C GLN A 416 -3.14 4.02 1.10
N ILE A 417 -3.43 2.86 0.49
CA ILE A 417 -2.99 2.53 -0.87
C ILE A 417 -4.04 2.98 -1.90
N THR A 418 -5.29 3.19 -1.47
CA THR A 418 -6.43 3.55 -2.32
C THR A 418 -6.37 4.97 -2.87
N LYS A 419 -5.49 5.85 -2.41
CA LYS A 419 -5.37 7.24 -2.90
C LYS A 419 -6.69 8.02 -2.87
N GLU A 420 -7.47 7.86 -1.82
CA GLU A 420 -8.80 8.47 -1.65
C GLU A 420 -8.79 10.00 -1.87
N TYR A 421 -7.73 10.67 -1.40
CA TYR A 421 -7.54 12.11 -1.54
C TYR A 421 -6.51 12.49 -2.61
N LEU A 422 -6.15 11.54 -3.48
CA LEU A 422 -5.10 11.68 -4.50
C LEU A 422 -5.60 11.25 -5.88
N GLY A 423 -6.88 11.57 -6.21
CA GLY A 423 -7.45 11.40 -7.54
C GLY A 423 -7.85 9.97 -7.93
N PHE A 424 -7.88 9.02 -6.98
CA PHE A 424 -8.37 7.65 -7.22
C PHE A 424 -7.74 6.97 -8.45
N ALA A 425 -8.58 6.50 -9.40
CA ALA A 425 -8.15 5.77 -10.59
C ALA A 425 -7.38 6.63 -11.59
N THR A 426 -7.77 7.90 -11.76
CA THR A 426 -7.37 8.74 -12.89
C THR A 426 -5.99 9.37 -12.75
N HIS A 427 -5.38 9.35 -11.56
CA HIS A 427 -4.09 9.98 -11.30
C HIS A 427 -2.99 8.96 -11.09
N LEU A 428 -1.92 9.06 -11.87
CA LEU A 428 -0.67 8.34 -11.66
C LEU A 428 0.07 9.03 -10.51
N ILE A 429 0.04 8.41 -9.33
CA ILE A 429 0.74 8.88 -8.14
C ILE A 429 1.41 7.69 -7.46
N TYR A 430 2.72 7.76 -7.35
CA TYR A 430 3.51 6.79 -6.60
C TYR A 430 3.62 7.23 -5.14
N LEU A 431 3.13 6.39 -4.23
CA LEU A 431 3.02 6.72 -2.81
C LEU A 431 4.33 6.50 -2.02
N GLY A 432 5.35 5.91 -2.64
CA GLY A 432 6.63 5.66 -1.98
C GLY A 432 7.24 6.90 -1.30
N PRO A 433 7.29 8.08 -1.96
CA PRO A 433 7.79 9.30 -1.32
C PRO A 433 6.99 9.75 -0.09
N LEU A 434 5.67 9.59 -0.10
CA LEU A 434 4.82 9.87 1.05
C LEU A 434 5.14 8.93 2.23
N TYR A 435 5.28 7.63 1.96
CA TYR A 435 5.59 6.66 3.00
C TYR A 435 7.00 6.90 3.58
N GLU A 436 7.99 7.18 2.73
CA GLU A 436 9.36 7.50 3.16
C GLU A 436 9.41 8.78 3.99
N GLU A 437 8.70 9.85 3.59
CA GLU A 437 8.58 11.12 4.32
C GLU A 437 8.08 10.89 5.75
N VAL A 438 6.97 10.17 5.90
CA VAL A 438 6.38 9.92 7.22
C VAL A 438 7.24 8.97 8.06
N LEU A 439 7.74 7.88 7.49
CA LEU A 439 8.56 6.90 8.23
C LEU A 439 9.89 7.48 8.69
N SER A 440 10.46 8.40 7.92
CA SER A 440 11.73 9.08 8.27
C SER A 440 11.54 10.29 9.18
N ALA A 441 10.29 10.78 9.37
CA ALA A 441 10.02 11.92 10.22
C ALA A 441 10.53 11.64 11.65
N ASP A 442 11.26 12.62 12.21
CA ASP A 442 11.85 12.49 13.54
C ASP A 442 10.87 13.02 14.59
N THR A 443 10.41 12.17 15.48
CA THR A 443 9.51 12.56 16.58
C THR A 443 10.23 13.37 17.66
N MET A 444 11.56 13.36 17.68
CA MET A 444 12.40 14.03 18.68
C MET A 444 12.11 13.63 20.16
N THR A 445 11.33 12.56 20.38
CA THR A 445 10.90 12.12 21.72
C THR A 445 12.08 11.81 22.64
N HIS A 446 13.10 11.13 22.12
CA HIS A 446 14.37 10.88 22.82
C HIS A 446 15.52 11.67 22.18
N GLY A 447 15.25 12.82 21.56
CA GLY A 447 16.20 13.59 20.78
C GLY A 447 16.31 13.11 19.33
N LYS A 448 17.30 13.66 18.60
CA LYS A 448 17.47 13.40 17.17
C LYS A 448 17.66 11.90 16.87
N GLY A 449 16.93 11.45 15.86
CA GLY A 449 16.95 10.06 15.38
C GLY A 449 15.86 9.18 15.99
N SER A 450 14.87 9.76 16.69
CA SER A 450 13.65 9.10 17.18
C SER A 450 12.60 9.02 16.07
N THR A 451 12.91 8.34 14.96
CA THR A 451 12.04 8.34 13.78
C THR A 451 10.74 7.54 13.99
N VAL A 452 9.69 7.88 13.25
CA VAL A 452 8.43 7.13 13.20
C VAL A 452 8.70 5.66 12.84
N ALA A 453 9.62 5.38 11.92
CA ALA A 453 10.04 4.01 11.61
C ALA A 453 10.49 3.23 12.84
N LYS A 454 11.26 3.86 13.76
CA LYS A 454 11.72 3.23 14.99
C LYS A 454 10.61 3.05 16.04
N VAL A 455 9.57 3.87 16.00
CA VAL A 455 8.39 3.67 16.84
C VAL A 455 7.67 2.39 16.41
N ILE A 456 7.39 2.27 15.11
CA ILE A 456 6.58 1.16 14.59
C ILE A 456 7.35 -0.17 14.48
N ASP A 457 8.69 -0.15 14.36
CA ASP A 457 9.52 -1.36 14.41
C ASP A 457 9.88 -1.77 15.85
N GLY A 458 9.45 -0.97 16.84
CA GLY A 458 9.61 -1.22 18.25
C GLY A 458 11.00 -0.91 18.81
N THR A 459 11.97 -0.50 17.99
CA THR A 459 13.36 -0.29 18.44
C THR A 459 13.53 0.95 19.30
N LEU A 460 12.60 1.93 19.21
CA LEU A 460 12.67 3.15 20.01
C LEU A 460 12.33 2.89 21.48
N GLU A 461 11.26 2.14 21.75
CA GLU A 461 10.73 1.90 23.11
C GLU A 461 10.89 0.44 23.59
N GLY A 462 11.48 -0.42 22.77
CA GLY A 462 11.70 -1.83 23.08
C GLY A 462 10.44 -2.71 22.96
N HIS A 463 9.44 -2.27 22.19
CA HIS A 463 8.24 -3.07 21.95
C HIS A 463 8.53 -4.29 21.08
N THR A 464 7.97 -5.44 21.49
CA THR A 464 8.12 -6.70 20.73
C THR A 464 6.96 -6.99 19.81
N LEU A 465 5.80 -6.39 20.03
CA LEU A 465 4.66 -6.41 19.12
C LEU A 465 4.73 -5.15 18.24
N THR A 466 4.81 -5.32 16.93
CA THR A 466 5.06 -4.24 15.97
C THR A 466 4.22 -4.47 14.73
N GLY A 467 3.79 -3.39 14.05
CA GLY A 467 2.88 -3.53 12.93
C GLY A 467 2.88 -2.36 11.95
N ILE A 468 2.45 -2.67 10.74
CA ILE A 468 2.12 -1.71 9.69
C ILE A 468 0.96 -2.25 8.86
N ALA A 469 -0.03 -1.42 8.59
CA ALA A 469 -1.22 -1.75 7.82
C ALA A 469 -1.35 -0.82 6.60
N GLY A 470 -1.88 -1.35 5.51
CA GLY A 470 -2.19 -0.59 4.31
C GLY A 470 -3.63 -0.85 3.83
N VAL A 471 -4.41 0.21 3.65
CA VAL A 471 -5.75 0.12 3.09
C VAL A 471 -5.63 -0.24 1.61
N ALA A 472 -6.10 -1.42 1.23
CA ALA A 472 -5.86 -2.02 -0.07
C ALA A 472 -6.78 -1.43 -1.16
N ASN A 473 -6.22 -1.26 -2.36
CA ASN A 473 -6.96 -1.08 -3.61
C ASN A 473 -6.68 -2.28 -4.53
N ILE A 474 -7.31 -3.41 -4.19
CA ILE A 474 -7.13 -4.69 -4.88
C ILE A 474 -8.52 -5.26 -5.14
N GLY A 475 -8.85 -5.47 -6.39
CA GLY A 475 -10.18 -5.92 -6.79
C GLY A 475 -10.16 -6.86 -7.99
N THR A 476 -11.31 -7.03 -8.63
CA THR A 476 -11.52 -7.97 -9.74
C THR A 476 -11.02 -7.48 -11.10
N ASP A 477 -10.54 -6.24 -11.21
CA ASP A 477 -9.92 -5.77 -12.45
C ASP A 477 -8.79 -6.70 -12.89
N GLN A 478 -8.55 -6.77 -14.21
CA GLN A 478 -7.53 -7.64 -14.79
C GLN A 478 -6.16 -7.34 -14.17
N ASN A 479 -5.80 -6.07 -14.04
CA ASN A 479 -4.55 -5.61 -13.46
C ASN A 479 -4.58 -5.47 -11.92
N TRP A 480 -5.61 -5.94 -11.23
CA TRP A 480 -5.81 -5.94 -9.77
C TRP A 480 -6.04 -4.59 -9.11
N SER A 481 -5.58 -3.49 -9.68
CA SER A 481 -5.46 -2.20 -8.96
C SER A 481 -6.03 -1.01 -9.76
N GLY A 482 -6.81 -1.28 -10.82
CA GLY A 482 -7.41 -0.26 -11.68
C GLY A 482 -6.45 0.36 -12.68
N SER A 483 -5.14 0.29 -12.45
CA SER A 483 -4.09 0.62 -13.42
C SER A 483 -2.77 -0.08 -13.07
N VAL A 484 -1.89 -0.23 -14.07
CA VAL A 484 -0.58 -0.87 -13.84
C VAL A 484 0.24 -0.10 -12.81
N PHE A 485 0.28 1.24 -12.85
CA PHE A 485 1.05 2.03 -11.88
C PHE A 485 0.49 1.98 -10.46
N ASN A 486 -0.79 1.67 -10.26
CA ASN A 486 -1.31 1.45 -8.90
C ASN A 486 -0.76 0.18 -8.26
N GLN A 487 -0.31 -0.80 -9.05
CA GLN A 487 0.42 -1.97 -8.54
C GLN A 487 1.73 -1.58 -7.83
N ALA A 488 2.40 -0.51 -8.28
CA ALA A 488 3.59 0.03 -7.63
C ALA A 488 3.33 0.47 -6.18
N ASN A 489 2.12 0.96 -5.90
CA ASN A 489 1.73 1.38 -4.56
C ASN A 489 1.52 0.18 -3.61
N TRP A 490 0.97 -0.90 -4.10
CA TRP A 490 0.91 -2.18 -3.38
C TRP A 490 2.32 -2.75 -3.15
N TYR A 491 3.16 -2.75 -4.19
CA TYR A 491 4.54 -3.22 -4.12
C TYR A 491 5.38 -2.46 -3.09
N VAL A 492 5.40 -1.12 -3.16
CA VAL A 492 6.21 -0.30 -2.24
C VAL A 492 5.72 -0.40 -0.81
N PHE A 493 4.41 -0.53 -0.59
CA PHE A 493 3.86 -0.76 0.74
C PHE A 493 4.45 -2.03 1.36
N GLY A 494 4.40 -3.17 0.67
CA GLY A 494 4.95 -4.42 1.18
C GLY A 494 6.46 -4.36 1.44
N ARG A 495 7.22 -3.75 0.53
CA ARG A 495 8.68 -3.59 0.68
C ARG A 495 9.05 -2.71 1.88
N MET A 496 8.34 -1.60 2.10
CA MET A 496 8.55 -0.72 3.26
C MET A 496 7.97 -1.32 4.55
N ALA A 497 6.92 -2.13 4.47
CA ALA A 497 6.44 -2.89 5.61
C ALA A 497 7.47 -3.92 6.10
N TRP A 498 8.21 -4.54 5.19
CA TRP A 498 9.34 -5.41 5.52
C TRP A 498 10.47 -4.63 6.20
N ASN A 499 10.87 -3.52 5.60
CA ASN A 499 11.93 -2.64 6.13
C ASN A 499 11.59 -1.16 5.92
N PRO A 500 11.11 -0.46 6.98
CA PRO A 500 10.67 0.94 6.92
C PRO A 500 11.75 1.96 6.57
N THR A 501 13.01 1.54 6.44
CA THR A 501 14.13 2.44 6.11
C THR A 501 14.63 2.27 4.67
N GLN A 502 13.92 1.50 3.83
CA GLN A 502 14.27 1.36 2.42
C GLN A 502 13.95 2.64 1.63
N SER A 503 14.75 2.91 0.61
CA SER A 503 14.51 4.03 -0.29
C SER A 503 13.35 3.74 -1.25
N SER A 504 12.38 4.64 -1.30
CA SER A 504 11.26 4.59 -2.23
C SER A 504 11.72 4.58 -3.70
N ARG A 505 12.79 5.31 -4.02
CA ARG A 505 13.40 5.33 -5.37
C ARG A 505 13.98 3.97 -5.75
N ALA A 506 14.68 3.30 -4.84
CA ALA A 506 15.23 1.97 -5.10
C ALA A 506 14.10 0.95 -5.34
N ILE A 507 13.04 1.00 -4.53
CA ILE A 507 11.86 0.14 -4.68
C ILE A 507 11.13 0.42 -6.00
N ALA A 508 10.99 1.69 -6.41
CA ALA A 508 10.43 2.04 -7.72
C ALA A 508 11.25 1.40 -8.86
N GLY A 509 12.58 1.47 -8.77
CA GLY A 509 13.47 0.83 -9.74
C GLY A 509 13.32 -0.69 -9.81
N GLU A 510 13.19 -1.37 -8.66
CA GLU A 510 12.90 -2.80 -8.60
C GLU A 510 11.58 -3.11 -9.33
N TRP A 511 10.52 -2.38 -8.98
CA TRP A 511 9.19 -2.61 -9.55
C TRP A 511 9.14 -2.37 -11.06
N VAL A 512 9.72 -1.26 -11.54
CA VAL A 512 9.75 -0.92 -12.97
C VAL A 512 10.49 -2.01 -13.76
N ARG A 513 11.63 -2.51 -13.25
CA ARG A 513 12.40 -3.56 -13.90
C ARG A 513 11.63 -4.87 -14.00
N MET A 514 10.96 -5.29 -12.95
CA MET A 514 10.19 -6.55 -12.94
C MET A 514 8.89 -6.44 -13.73
N THR A 515 8.26 -5.25 -13.75
CA THR A 515 6.97 -5.04 -14.39
C THR A 515 7.10 -4.74 -15.88
N PHE A 516 8.12 -4.01 -16.31
CA PHE A 516 8.27 -3.55 -17.69
C PHE A 516 9.52 -4.12 -18.36
N THR A 517 10.69 -3.57 -18.07
CA THR A 517 11.95 -3.90 -18.75
C THR A 517 13.16 -3.48 -17.91
N ASN A 518 14.31 -4.15 -18.14
CA ASN A 518 15.59 -3.77 -17.56
C ASN A 518 16.33 -2.68 -18.38
N ASN A 519 15.74 -2.18 -19.48
CA ASN A 519 16.38 -1.13 -20.29
C ASN A 519 16.43 0.20 -19.52
N ASP A 520 17.63 0.66 -19.19
CA ASP A 520 17.84 1.90 -18.44
C ASP A 520 17.29 3.15 -19.13
N ALA A 521 17.16 3.16 -20.46
CA ALA A 521 16.55 4.26 -21.20
C ALA A 521 15.03 4.38 -20.92
N PHE A 522 14.39 3.32 -20.47
CA PHE A 522 13.03 3.31 -19.96
C PHE A 522 12.97 3.47 -18.44
N VAL A 523 13.78 2.70 -17.71
CA VAL A 523 13.73 2.64 -16.24
C VAL A 523 13.98 3.99 -15.59
N LYS A 524 15.02 4.70 -15.98
CA LYS A 524 15.41 5.98 -15.35
C LYS A 524 14.32 7.05 -15.46
N PRO A 525 13.81 7.40 -16.67
CA PRO A 525 12.78 8.43 -16.78
C PRO A 525 11.46 8.02 -16.11
N VAL A 526 11.09 6.72 -16.10
CA VAL A 526 9.88 6.25 -15.41
C VAL A 526 10.04 6.36 -13.90
N VAL A 527 11.18 5.98 -13.34
CA VAL A 527 11.45 6.15 -11.90
C VAL A 527 11.43 7.62 -11.52
N ASP A 528 12.03 8.50 -12.31
CA ASP A 528 12.01 9.95 -12.03
C ASP A 528 10.59 10.52 -12.09
N MET A 529 9.79 10.12 -13.07
CA MET A 529 8.36 10.45 -13.17
C MET A 529 7.58 9.96 -11.94
N MET A 530 7.77 8.71 -11.52
CA MET A 530 7.13 8.16 -10.32
C MET A 530 7.49 8.96 -9.08
N MET A 531 8.77 9.26 -8.88
CA MET A 531 9.24 10.01 -7.70
C MET A 531 8.70 11.43 -7.61
N GLY A 532 8.49 12.11 -8.73
CA GLY A 532 7.90 13.46 -8.79
C GLY A 532 6.37 13.49 -8.70
N SER A 533 5.71 12.38 -8.98
CA SER A 533 4.25 12.35 -9.19
C SER A 533 3.43 12.74 -7.95
N ARG A 534 3.89 12.42 -6.74
CA ARG A 534 3.21 12.82 -5.50
C ARG A 534 3.33 14.32 -5.27
N GLU A 535 4.49 14.91 -5.47
CA GLU A 535 4.70 16.34 -5.27
C GLU A 535 3.88 17.16 -6.28
N ALA A 536 3.85 16.72 -7.54
CA ALA A 536 2.98 17.33 -8.55
C ALA A 536 1.51 17.36 -8.07
N ALA A 537 1.01 16.25 -7.48
CA ALA A 537 -0.35 16.17 -6.96
C ALA A 537 -0.57 17.10 -5.76
N VAL A 538 0.37 17.18 -4.82
CA VAL A 538 0.30 18.14 -3.71
C VAL A 538 0.17 19.56 -4.25
N ASP A 539 0.97 19.92 -5.25
CA ASP A 539 1.01 21.28 -5.80
C ASP A 539 -0.30 21.65 -6.51
N TYR A 540 -0.89 20.77 -7.34
CA TYR A 540 -2.16 21.14 -7.98
C TYR A 540 -3.40 20.89 -7.14
N MET A 541 -3.33 20.16 -6.01
CA MET A 541 -4.48 19.90 -5.12
C MET A 541 -4.45 20.76 -3.85
N THR A 542 -3.38 20.61 -3.06
CA THR A 542 -3.31 21.13 -1.67
C THR A 542 -1.94 21.66 -1.32
N PRO A 543 -1.42 22.65 -2.05
CA PRO A 543 -0.08 23.19 -1.83
C PRO A 543 0.06 23.88 -0.47
N LEU A 544 1.32 24.00 -0.01
CA LEU A 544 1.74 24.80 1.16
C LEU A 544 1.07 24.37 2.49
N GLY A 545 0.61 23.11 2.59
CA GLY A 545 -0.06 22.60 3.79
C GLY A 545 -1.57 22.77 3.79
N LEU A 546 -2.17 23.24 2.71
CA LEU A 546 -3.61 23.10 2.50
C LEU A 546 -4.00 21.63 2.51
N HIS A 547 -5.23 21.33 2.90
CA HIS A 547 -5.73 19.96 2.95
C HIS A 547 -7.25 19.96 2.91
N HIS A 548 -7.84 18.81 2.58
CA HIS A 548 -9.27 18.55 2.55
C HIS A 548 -10.06 19.51 1.62
N LEU A 549 -9.51 19.84 0.44
CA LEU A 549 -10.15 20.72 -0.55
C LEU A 549 -11.02 19.95 -1.56
N MET A 550 -11.14 18.63 -1.37
CA MET A 550 -11.89 17.70 -2.23
C MET A 550 -13.40 17.85 -2.02
N GLY A 551 -14.17 17.45 -3.02
CA GLY A 551 -15.62 17.38 -2.93
C GLY A 551 -16.06 16.48 -1.77
N PRO A 552 -16.95 16.95 -0.90
CA PRO A 552 -17.41 16.19 0.26
C PRO A 552 -18.07 14.87 -0.11
N GLY A 553 -18.00 13.91 0.79
CA GLY A 553 -18.57 12.57 0.61
C GLY A 553 -17.80 11.70 -0.35
N HIS A 554 -17.63 12.09 -1.60
CA HIS A 554 -16.93 11.30 -2.62
C HIS A 554 -15.43 11.59 -2.73
N HIS A 555 -14.89 12.66 -2.16
CA HIS A 555 -13.48 13.09 -2.14
C HIS A 555 -12.80 13.21 -3.53
N TYR A 556 -13.60 13.37 -4.59
CA TYR A 556 -13.13 13.51 -5.96
C TYR A 556 -13.28 14.95 -6.48
N GLY A 557 -12.21 15.46 -7.06
CA GLY A 557 -12.17 16.82 -7.62
C GLY A 557 -12.17 17.94 -6.58
N PRO A 558 -11.90 19.19 -7.00
CA PRO A 558 -11.85 20.35 -6.13
C PRO A 558 -13.25 20.86 -5.76
N ALA A 559 -13.47 21.15 -4.50
CA ALA A 559 -14.64 21.87 -4.01
C ALA A 559 -14.30 22.77 -2.80
N PRO A 560 -13.30 23.66 -2.90
CA PRO A 560 -12.87 24.47 -1.76
C PRO A 560 -13.98 25.38 -1.20
N TRP A 561 -15.02 25.66 -1.97
CA TRP A 561 -16.18 26.47 -1.57
C TRP A 561 -17.21 25.73 -0.72
N ASP A 562 -17.11 24.39 -0.61
CA ASP A 562 -18.20 23.62 -0.01
C ASP A 562 -18.30 23.84 1.50
N ALA A 563 -19.54 24.19 1.92
CA ALA A 563 -19.96 24.45 3.28
C ALA A 563 -21.33 23.81 3.56
N SER A 564 -21.72 22.79 2.78
CA SER A 564 -23.09 22.21 2.80
C SER A 564 -23.23 21.02 3.73
N GLU A 565 -22.12 20.41 4.18
CA GLU A 565 -22.17 19.24 5.02
C GLU A 565 -22.72 19.50 6.42
N SER A 566 -23.34 18.48 7.00
CA SER A 566 -23.98 18.57 8.33
C SER A 566 -23.01 18.83 9.47
N ARG A 567 -21.73 18.50 9.29
CA ARG A 567 -20.65 18.74 10.25
C ARG A 567 -19.62 19.70 9.66
N ALA A 568 -19.18 20.64 10.49
CA ALA A 568 -18.17 21.62 10.07
C ALA A 568 -16.85 20.94 9.63
N ASP A 569 -16.40 19.93 10.35
CA ASP A 569 -15.16 19.20 10.09
C ASP A 569 -15.23 18.21 8.91
N TRP A 570 -16.33 18.21 8.16
CA TRP A 570 -16.47 17.55 6.85
C TRP A 570 -16.41 18.52 5.67
N GLN A 571 -16.38 19.83 5.97
CA GLN A 571 -16.43 20.89 4.96
C GLN A 571 -15.03 21.43 4.63
N PRO A 572 -14.65 21.57 3.36
CA PRO A 572 -13.40 22.21 2.95
C PRO A 572 -13.13 23.58 3.59
N VAL A 573 -14.16 24.42 3.69
CA VAL A 573 -14.06 25.76 4.29
C VAL A 573 -13.58 25.75 5.75
N TYR A 574 -13.87 24.68 6.49
CA TYR A 574 -13.38 24.49 7.85
C TYR A 574 -11.87 24.34 7.92
N TYR A 575 -11.27 23.72 6.91
CA TYR A 575 -9.84 23.42 6.90
C TYR A 575 -8.99 24.57 6.38
N HIS A 576 -9.36 25.19 5.26
CA HIS A 576 -8.55 26.26 4.69
C HIS A 576 -8.79 27.64 5.33
N ARG A 577 -9.97 27.89 5.93
CA ARG A 577 -10.34 29.13 6.62
C ARG A 577 -9.99 30.41 5.86
N ALA A 578 -10.05 30.39 4.53
CA ALA A 578 -9.74 31.55 3.71
C ALA A 578 -10.74 32.66 3.93
N ASP A 579 -10.24 33.89 4.11
CA ASP A 579 -11.00 35.11 4.21
C ASP A 579 -10.32 36.28 3.44
N SER A 580 -10.81 37.52 3.57
CA SER A 580 -10.20 38.65 2.87
C SER A 580 -8.78 38.99 3.34
N GLU A 581 -8.38 38.54 4.50
CA GLU A 581 -7.07 38.84 5.12
C GLU A 581 -6.03 37.73 4.84
N GLY A 582 -6.44 36.45 4.87
CA GLY A 582 -5.50 35.35 4.77
C GLY A 582 -6.15 33.98 4.50
N ILE A 583 -5.35 32.96 4.67
CA ILE A 583 -5.71 31.53 4.46
C ILE A 583 -4.88 30.64 5.41
N GLY A 584 -5.41 29.45 5.70
CA GLY A 584 -4.78 28.44 6.54
C GLY A 584 -5.43 28.31 7.91
N PHE A 585 -5.16 27.24 8.61
CA PHE A 585 -5.71 26.97 9.93
C PHE A 585 -4.69 27.35 11.02
N ASP A 586 -5.01 28.28 11.91
CA ASP A 586 -4.14 28.58 13.06
C ASP A 586 -4.20 27.44 14.08
N ARG A 587 -3.20 26.57 14.04
CA ARG A 587 -2.94 25.48 14.97
C ARG A 587 -1.75 25.74 15.88
N SER A 588 -1.21 26.98 15.84
CA SER A 588 -0.21 27.45 16.77
C SER A 588 -0.82 27.64 18.17
N ARG A 589 0.01 28.05 19.14
CA ARG A 589 -0.44 28.36 20.50
C ARG A 589 -1.41 29.55 20.57
N SER A 590 -1.46 30.39 19.57
CA SER A 590 -2.45 31.45 19.45
C SER A 590 -3.81 30.97 18.94
N GLY A 591 -3.83 29.83 18.29
CA GLY A 591 -5.05 29.24 17.74
C GLY A 591 -5.56 28.04 18.52
N SER A 592 -5.61 26.86 17.86
CA SER A 592 -6.10 25.61 18.49
C SER A 592 -5.07 24.91 19.38
N ASP A 593 -3.81 25.36 19.37
CA ASP A 593 -2.71 24.79 20.15
C ASP A 593 -2.38 23.31 19.82
N ALA A 594 -2.66 22.86 18.59
CA ALA A 594 -2.33 21.51 18.16
C ALA A 594 -0.82 21.26 18.11
N VAL A 595 -0.01 22.30 17.94
CA VAL A 595 1.45 22.20 17.95
C VAL A 595 2.00 21.59 19.25
N ASP A 596 1.34 21.78 20.39
CA ASP A 596 1.78 21.26 21.69
C ASP A 596 1.55 19.73 21.85
N GLN A 597 0.95 19.10 20.85
CA GLN A 597 0.87 17.62 20.78
C GLN A 597 2.20 16.99 20.33
N TYR A 598 3.14 17.77 19.80
CA TYR A 598 4.47 17.32 19.37
C TYR A 598 5.52 17.50 20.46
N ALA A 599 6.67 16.86 20.31
CA ALA A 599 7.81 17.05 21.20
C ALA A 599 8.23 18.54 21.24
N PRO A 600 8.77 19.03 22.37
CA PRO A 600 8.97 20.49 22.57
C PRO A 600 9.76 21.22 21.47
N SER A 601 10.76 20.55 20.88
CA SER A 601 11.55 21.15 19.78
C SER A 601 10.76 21.29 18.49
N ILE A 602 9.92 20.31 18.16
CA ILE A 602 9.04 20.32 16.98
C ILE A 602 7.89 21.28 17.21
N ALA A 603 7.29 21.26 18.40
CA ALA A 603 6.26 22.21 18.79
C ALA A 603 6.75 23.65 18.67
N ALA A 604 7.99 23.95 19.08
CA ALA A 604 8.57 25.28 18.93
C ALA A 604 8.76 25.65 17.44
N GLN A 605 9.20 24.71 16.61
CA GLN A 605 9.36 24.92 15.17
C GLN A 605 8.02 25.18 14.49
N PHE A 606 7.01 24.36 14.75
CA PHE A 606 5.68 24.49 14.14
C PHE A 606 4.89 25.68 14.69
N ASN A 607 5.21 26.17 15.89
CA ASN A 607 4.59 27.35 16.47
C ASN A 607 5.09 28.68 15.87
N ASP A 608 6.30 28.68 15.30
CA ASP A 608 6.88 29.87 14.68
C ASP A 608 6.68 29.85 13.16
N VAL A 609 5.85 30.74 12.66
CA VAL A 609 5.52 30.85 11.24
C VAL A 609 6.75 30.92 10.32
N LYS A 610 7.88 31.48 10.82
CA LYS A 610 9.14 31.58 10.06
C LYS A 610 9.97 30.30 10.06
N GLN A 611 9.77 29.43 11.05
CA GLN A 611 10.49 28.17 11.21
C GLN A 611 9.70 26.97 10.69
N THR A 612 8.38 27.10 10.64
CA THR A 612 7.51 26.08 10.03
C THR A 612 7.98 25.79 8.60
N PRO A 613 8.16 24.52 8.21
CA PRO A 613 8.40 24.14 6.81
C PRO A 613 7.32 24.72 5.90
N GLU A 614 7.69 25.31 4.76
CA GLU A 614 6.73 25.99 3.88
C GLU A 614 5.65 25.03 3.35
N GLU A 615 5.99 23.78 3.14
CA GLU A 615 5.09 22.70 2.76
C GLU A 615 4.02 22.37 3.82
N LEU A 616 4.15 22.86 5.06
CA LEU A 616 3.20 22.71 6.16
C LEU A 616 2.71 24.08 6.70
N LEU A 617 3.03 25.17 6.03
CA LEU A 617 2.75 26.51 6.53
C LEU A 617 1.25 26.73 6.83
N LEU A 618 0.39 26.43 5.85
CA LEU A 618 -1.05 26.62 5.95
C LEU A 618 -1.76 25.54 6.75
N TRP A 619 -1.05 24.46 7.07
CA TRP A 619 -1.52 23.47 8.03
C TRP A 619 -1.53 24.04 9.45
N PHE A 620 -0.47 24.76 9.83
CA PHE A 620 -0.26 25.25 11.19
C PHE A 620 -0.62 26.72 11.42
N HIS A 621 -0.69 27.53 10.35
CA HIS A 621 -0.88 28.98 10.49
C HIS A 621 -1.96 29.52 9.55
N HIS A 622 -2.75 30.47 10.07
CA HIS A 622 -3.53 31.37 9.24
C HIS A 622 -2.64 32.55 8.86
N VAL A 623 -2.35 32.69 7.57
CA VAL A 623 -1.32 33.62 7.09
C VAL A 623 -1.92 34.61 6.10
N SER A 624 -1.53 35.89 6.24
CA SER A 624 -1.98 36.92 5.30
C SER A 624 -1.57 36.63 3.86
N TRP A 625 -2.44 36.95 2.91
CA TRP A 625 -2.15 36.84 1.50
C TRP A 625 -0.87 37.56 1.05
N ASP A 626 -0.47 38.66 1.78
CA ASP A 626 0.73 39.43 1.49
C ASP A 626 1.96 39.01 2.32
N TYR A 627 1.84 37.92 3.10
CA TYR A 627 2.96 37.37 3.85
C TYR A 627 4.13 37.03 2.89
N ARG A 628 5.35 37.46 3.29
CA ARG A 628 6.56 37.20 2.49
C ARG A 628 7.13 35.84 2.80
N MET A 629 7.07 34.97 1.80
CA MET A 629 7.65 33.63 1.81
C MET A 629 9.19 33.71 1.71
N ARG A 630 9.86 32.59 1.92
CA ARG A 630 11.35 32.51 1.85
C ARG A 630 11.90 32.91 0.49
N SER A 631 11.17 32.73 -0.57
CA SER A 631 11.49 33.22 -1.93
C SER A 631 11.50 34.73 -2.04
N GLY A 632 10.91 35.45 -1.07
CA GLY A 632 10.67 36.90 -1.12
C GLY A 632 9.38 37.30 -1.83
N GLN A 633 8.64 36.36 -2.42
CA GLN A 633 7.33 36.55 -3.02
C GLN A 633 6.22 36.58 -1.95
N THR A 634 5.01 37.01 -2.31
CA THR A 634 3.85 36.95 -1.41
C THR A 634 3.29 35.52 -1.36
N LEU A 635 2.57 35.17 -0.28
CA LEU A 635 1.84 33.92 -0.19
C LEU A 635 0.91 33.71 -1.39
N TRP A 636 0.18 34.77 -1.80
CA TRP A 636 -0.70 34.69 -2.97
C TRP A 636 0.08 34.33 -4.24
N TYR A 637 1.25 34.92 -4.45
CA TYR A 637 2.10 34.58 -5.60
C TYR A 637 2.52 33.11 -5.55
N GLU A 638 3.03 32.64 -4.41
CA GLU A 638 3.50 31.26 -4.25
C GLU A 638 2.35 30.25 -4.41
N LEU A 639 1.18 30.55 -3.88
CA LEU A 639 0.02 29.68 -4.05
C LEU A 639 -0.35 29.53 -5.54
N VAL A 640 -0.38 30.62 -6.31
CA VAL A 640 -0.61 30.59 -7.76
C VAL A 640 0.50 29.84 -8.49
N ALA A 641 1.76 30.03 -8.06
CA ALA A 641 2.91 29.37 -8.63
C ALA A 641 2.86 27.85 -8.42
N HIS A 642 2.59 27.38 -7.20
CA HIS A 642 2.46 25.96 -6.88
C HIS A 642 1.34 25.29 -7.68
N TYR A 643 0.13 25.86 -7.69
CA TYR A 643 -0.97 25.32 -8.50
C TYR A 643 -0.61 25.23 -10.01
N THR A 644 0.16 26.19 -10.51
CA THR A 644 0.60 26.18 -11.92
C THR A 644 1.72 25.16 -12.15
N GLN A 645 2.67 25.08 -11.20
CA GLN A 645 3.78 24.12 -11.28
C GLN A 645 3.27 22.68 -11.28
N GLY A 646 2.33 22.34 -10.38
CA GLY A 646 1.77 21.01 -10.32
C GLY A 646 1.09 20.57 -11.63
N LEU A 647 0.39 21.49 -12.29
CA LEU A 647 -0.15 21.23 -13.64
C LEU A 647 0.97 21.02 -14.68
N ASP A 648 2.02 21.85 -14.65
CA ASP A 648 3.11 21.75 -15.60
C ASP A 648 3.94 20.47 -15.39
N ASP A 649 4.09 20.02 -14.14
CA ASP A 649 4.71 18.75 -13.81
C ASP A 649 3.91 17.56 -14.37
N VAL A 650 2.58 17.58 -14.30
CA VAL A 650 1.74 16.53 -14.93
C VAL A 650 1.90 16.54 -16.45
N LYS A 651 1.95 17.70 -17.11
CA LYS A 651 2.26 17.79 -18.54
C LYS A 651 3.62 17.17 -18.86
N GLN A 652 4.64 17.48 -18.03
CA GLN A 652 5.97 16.90 -18.20
C GLN A 652 5.97 15.37 -18.00
N MET A 653 5.18 14.84 -17.05
CA MET A 653 4.99 13.40 -16.90
C MET A 653 4.38 12.78 -18.17
N HIS A 654 3.34 13.40 -18.73
CA HIS A 654 2.68 12.94 -19.94
C HIS A 654 3.63 13.00 -21.15
N GLU A 655 4.39 14.07 -21.32
CA GLU A 655 5.40 14.19 -22.37
C GLU A 655 6.52 13.14 -22.20
N THR A 656 6.99 12.92 -20.98
CA THR A 656 7.99 11.89 -20.67
C THR A 656 7.49 10.52 -21.10
N TRP A 657 6.24 10.17 -20.74
CA TRP A 657 5.66 8.90 -21.13
C TRP A 657 5.53 8.75 -22.65
N ASN A 658 5.09 9.81 -23.35
CA ASN A 658 4.97 9.80 -24.80
C ASN A 658 6.27 9.51 -25.55
N HIS A 659 7.43 9.87 -24.95
CA HIS A 659 8.75 9.54 -25.51
C HIS A 659 9.17 8.08 -25.30
N LEU A 660 8.40 7.29 -24.54
CA LEU A 660 8.69 5.90 -24.21
C LEU A 660 7.88 4.89 -25.05
N ASP A 661 7.22 5.35 -26.11
CA ASP A 661 6.53 4.47 -27.08
C ASP A 661 7.50 3.44 -27.67
N GLY A 662 7.05 2.19 -27.78
CA GLY A 662 7.84 1.08 -28.33
C GLY A 662 8.83 0.41 -27.37
N TYR A 663 8.99 0.88 -26.12
CA TYR A 663 9.80 0.20 -25.10
C TYR A 663 9.08 -0.96 -24.40
N ILE A 664 7.75 -0.90 -24.35
CA ILE A 664 6.89 -1.90 -23.72
C ILE A 664 5.74 -2.27 -24.66
N ASP A 665 4.91 -3.21 -24.24
CA ASP A 665 3.71 -3.61 -24.99
C ASP A 665 2.74 -2.44 -25.20
N PRO A 666 2.01 -2.42 -26.33
CA PRO A 666 1.13 -1.31 -26.69
C PRO A 666 -0.05 -1.13 -25.71
N GLU A 667 -0.54 -2.19 -25.07
CA GLU A 667 -1.72 -2.14 -24.21
C GLU A 667 -1.43 -1.34 -22.95
N ARG A 668 -0.41 -1.71 -22.17
CA ARG A 668 -0.02 -0.99 -20.96
C ARG A 668 0.50 0.42 -21.26
N TYR A 669 1.20 0.59 -22.40
CA TYR A 669 1.61 1.92 -22.86
C TYR A 669 0.40 2.83 -23.08
N GLN A 670 -0.59 2.38 -23.88
CA GLN A 670 -1.76 3.18 -24.22
C GLN A 670 -2.66 3.44 -23.01
N GLN A 671 -2.83 2.47 -22.13
CA GLN A 671 -3.59 2.64 -20.89
C GLN A 671 -2.97 3.77 -20.04
N THR A 672 -1.68 3.74 -19.82
CA THR A 672 -0.98 4.76 -19.03
C THR A 672 -1.03 6.14 -19.70
N ALA A 673 -0.84 6.24 -21.01
CA ALA A 673 -0.97 7.49 -21.75
C ALA A 673 -2.38 8.09 -21.59
N THR A 674 -3.41 7.25 -21.62
CA THR A 674 -4.82 7.67 -21.43
C THR A 674 -5.05 8.22 -20.03
N PHE A 675 -4.52 7.55 -18.97
CA PHE A 675 -4.63 8.06 -17.61
C PHE A 675 -3.87 9.36 -17.39
N LEU A 676 -2.67 9.51 -17.96
CA LEU A 676 -1.91 10.76 -17.87
C LEU A 676 -2.63 11.91 -18.58
N ALA A 677 -3.26 11.66 -19.75
CA ALA A 677 -4.08 12.65 -20.42
C ALA A 677 -5.33 13.05 -19.62
N ALA A 678 -5.93 12.12 -18.86
CA ALA A 678 -7.02 12.42 -17.94
C ALA A 678 -6.50 13.27 -16.76
N GLN A 679 -5.39 12.86 -16.14
CA GLN A 679 -4.77 13.58 -15.02
C GLN A 679 -4.38 15.02 -15.40
N GLU A 680 -3.87 15.24 -16.60
CA GLU A 680 -3.55 16.59 -17.10
C GLU A 680 -4.80 17.50 -17.13
N LYS A 681 -5.93 16.98 -17.62
CA LYS A 681 -7.21 17.72 -17.62
C LYS A 681 -7.71 17.98 -16.20
N GLU A 682 -7.56 17.01 -15.31
CA GLU A 682 -7.99 17.14 -13.93
C GLU A 682 -7.07 18.06 -13.12
N ALA A 683 -5.77 18.06 -13.36
CA ALA A 683 -4.83 19.02 -12.76
C ALA A 683 -5.13 20.45 -13.21
N GLN A 684 -5.49 20.65 -14.47
CA GLN A 684 -5.98 21.95 -14.96
C GLN A 684 -7.28 22.37 -14.26
N TRP A 685 -8.21 21.44 -14.09
CA TRP A 685 -9.45 21.69 -13.36
C TRP A 685 -9.18 22.05 -11.90
N TRP A 686 -8.34 21.32 -11.19
CA TRP A 686 -7.96 21.60 -9.81
C TRP A 686 -7.36 22.99 -9.66
N ARG A 687 -6.34 23.30 -10.48
CA ARG A 687 -5.70 24.61 -10.51
C ARG A 687 -6.73 25.74 -10.71
N ASP A 688 -7.53 25.62 -11.72
CA ASP A 688 -8.44 26.69 -12.13
C ASP A 688 -9.57 26.90 -11.12
N ALA A 689 -10.16 25.83 -10.61
CA ALA A 689 -11.23 25.91 -9.62
C ALA A 689 -10.74 26.54 -8.30
N CYS A 690 -9.58 26.08 -7.78
CA CYS A 690 -9.00 26.62 -6.57
C CYS A 690 -8.56 28.08 -6.74
N LEU A 691 -7.91 28.44 -7.84
CA LEU A 691 -7.51 29.81 -8.11
C LEU A 691 -8.72 30.74 -8.30
N ALA A 692 -9.76 30.32 -9.01
CA ALA A 692 -10.99 31.11 -9.15
C ALA A 692 -11.65 31.37 -7.78
N TYR A 693 -11.68 30.35 -6.91
CA TYR A 693 -12.25 30.49 -5.57
C TYR A 693 -11.41 31.39 -4.67
N PHE A 694 -10.12 31.13 -4.52
CA PHE A 694 -9.27 31.94 -3.62
C PHE A 694 -9.07 33.37 -4.14
N GLN A 695 -9.09 33.58 -5.46
CA GLN A 695 -9.12 34.93 -6.01
C GLN A 695 -10.41 35.69 -5.62
N SER A 696 -11.55 35.01 -5.61
CA SER A 696 -12.83 35.63 -5.23
C SER A 696 -12.88 36.02 -3.76
N ILE A 697 -12.20 35.27 -2.87
CA ILE A 697 -12.10 35.53 -1.43
C ILE A 697 -11.07 36.63 -1.14
N SER A 698 -9.87 36.51 -1.71
CA SER A 698 -8.77 37.46 -1.43
C SER A 698 -8.96 38.81 -2.09
N GLY A 699 -9.75 38.88 -3.17
CA GLY A 699 -9.91 40.09 -4.00
C GLY A 699 -8.64 40.47 -4.78
N ARG A 700 -7.59 39.65 -4.81
CA ARG A 700 -6.32 39.96 -5.43
C ARG A 700 -6.31 39.56 -6.90
N PRO A 701 -5.71 40.37 -7.80
CA PRO A 701 -5.49 39.98 -9.17
C PRO A 701 -4.47 38.83 -9.23
N LEU A 702 -4.55 37.99 -10.27
CA LEU A 702 -3.48 37.03 -10.55
C LEU A 702 -2.16 37.77 -10.80
N PRO A 703 -1.04 37.25 -10.28
CA PRO A 703 0.26 37.83 -10.56
C PRO A 703 0.58 37.80 -12.07
N PRO A 704 1.36 38.79 -12.58
CA PRO A 704 1.75 38.80 -13.98
C PRO A 704 2.48 37.53 -14.40
N GLY A 705 2.17 37.04 -15.59
CA GLY A 705 2.79 35.84 -16.16
C GLY A 705 2.00 34.54 -15.96
N PHE A 706 1.02 34.52 -15.08
CA PHE A 706 0.15 33.36 -14.88
C PHE A 706 -1.13 33.45 -15.71
N ALA A 707 -1.52 32.33 -16.33
CA ALA A 707 -2.75 32.24 -17.08
C ALA A 707 -3.98 32.28 -16.16
N PRO A 708 -5.06 33.01 -16.51
CA PRO A 708 -6.29 32.99 -15.73
C PRO A 708 -6.99 31.64 -15.78
N PRO A 709 -7.88 31.33 -14.83
CA PRO A 709 -8.78 30.19 -14.92
C PRO A 709 -9.59 30.20 -16.22
N GLN A 710 -9.77 29.01 -16.84
CA GLN A 710 -10.47 28.89 -18.13
C GLN A 710 -11.96 29.24 -18.05
N HIS A 711 -12.56 29.02 -16.86
CA HIS A 711 -13.97 29.29 -16.61
C HIS A 711 -14.15 30.12 -15.34
N SER A 712 -15.35 30.66 -15.15
CA SER A 712 -15.73 31.37 -13.93
C SER A 712 -15.87 30.40 -12.74
N LEU A 713 -15.74 30.91 -11.51
CA LEU A 713 -16.02 30.15 -10.29
C LEU A 713 -17.39 29.45 -10.36
N LYS A 714 -18.43 30.17 -10.80
CA LYS A 714 -19.78 29.62 -10.94
C LYS A 714 -19.87 28.38 -11.87
N TYR A 715 -19.02 28.31 -12.88
CA TYR A 715 -18.92 27.10 -13.72
C TYR A 715 -18.41 25.91 -12.90
N TYR A 716 -17.33 26.09 -12.14
CA TYR A 716 -16.75 25.00 -11.32
C TYR A 716 -17.69 24.56 -10.21
N GLU A 717 -18.40 25.50 -9.56
CA GLU A 717 -19.42 25.20 -8.56
C GLU A 717 -20.63 24.43 -9.13
N SER A 718 -20.87 24.52 -10.45
CA SER A 718 -22.00 23.85 -11.11
C SER A 718 -21.70 22.40 -11.52
N LEU A 719 -20.47 21.96 -11.43
CA LEU A 719 -20.07 20.60 -11.79
C LEU A 719 -20.60 19.60 -10.76
N SER A 720 -21.05 18.44 -11.23
CA SER A 720 -21.57 17.37 -10.37
C SER A 720 -21.01 16.02 -10.83
N PHE A 721 -20.61 15.21 -9.85
CA PHE A 721 -19.97 13.90 -10.08
C PHE A 721 -20.72 12.80 -9.30
N PRO A 722 -21.93 12.40 -9.75
CA PRO A 722 -22.76 11.42 -9.02
C PRO A 722 -22.21 9.99 -9.08
N TYR A 723 -21.24 9.71 -9.96
CA TYR A 723 -20.65 8.39 -10.14
C TYR A 723 -19.13 8.48 -10.13
N VAL A 724 -18.56 8.56 -8.94
CA VAL A 724 -17.11 8.58 -8.76
C VAL A 724 -16.60 7.21 -8.30
N PRO A 725 -15.38 6.81 -8.67
CA PRO A 725 -14.78 5.57 -8.19
C PRO A 725 -14.67 5.56 -6.65
N GLY A 726 -14.97 4.40 -6.06
CA GLY A 726 -14.76 4.19 -4.62
C GLY A 726 -15.80 4.84 -3.68
N HIS A 727 -16.90 5.36 -4.24
CA HIS A 727 -17.98 5.96 -3.43
C HIS A 727 -18.95 4.91 -2.90
#